data_4e20784f26ecccb7bba594f43c3227d2
#
_entry.id   4e20784f26ecccb7bba594f43c3227d2
#
_cell.length_a   1.000
_cell.length_b   1.000
_cell.length_c   1.000
_cell.angle_alpha   90.00
_cell.angle_beta   90.00
_cell.angle_gamma   90.00
#
_symmetry.space_group_name_H-M   'P 1'
#
loop_
_entity.id
_entity.type
_entity.pdbx_description
1 polymer ?
#
loop_
_entity_poly.entity_id
_entity_poly.type
_entity_poly.pdbx_seq_one_letter_code
_entity_poly.pdbx_strand_id
1 'polypeptide(L)'
;TNYKKKIKQLEDDLLFRLSNSQGNLLDDVELIEVLNNTKITAQEVNEKLANASETNAKITEACEEYRPVAHRATLIYFLIAEFASVNVMYQTSLKQFNEIYELAIDDAEPAQMPAKRIVNIIEHMTYSVYLYIQRGLFERHKLTFALMMTNKILISAKQLSPDNVNVFLKGGGSLDIKSVRKKPKEWIPDKCWLDINALQKTAAFSDILDSFDRNEPMWKKWYDLEAPEQVNVPDFEDRITKFEKMMIVKAMREDRTQVAAQAYIGDAIGQRFVESVPINVEATWEETTPYIPVICLLSAGSDPTKLIEELAKKKKLKLSGVSMGQGQEIIARKLIQTAVKKGEWVILQNTHLGLNYMAEIEVYLTKAEELHDDFRLWITAEPHPQFPIGLLQMSIKLTNEAPVGMRAGLRNSYAWVTQDMMDAVPRYEWRQLLFTMCYLHSIVQERRKFGPIGWNIQYEFNASDLGACVQFLQNHITEMDMKKLNSPTWPTVTYMISSIQYGGRITDGFDELLMDTYAGKYFNQNALTKGIELFPGYRVPDSTDVTDFRADIEALPLTESPEIFGLHPNADLTFRTLAVSQMVSTIVDTMPKSGGGGGGKSPEEIVNAICADLLSKVPEPFVPEIAKEMLKKLPGGPTQPLTVHLRQEIDRLNIIIILATKTLKNLQLAIAGTLALAGDLVDALDKLFNAAIPASWLKKSWESATIGTWFQGLLMRHKQLDKWLREGRPKAYWLTGFFNPQGFLTAMKQEVNRQHAKDKWALDDVVMTSQVTHPPKDVEQLKDGMSEGVYVYGLFLEGCRWDGKQNKLVDSDPKKLYTPLPVLEVTGVLQKDKVTKGVYEAPTYRVKKRTGLNFISTFPLRTEDPPSKWVMRGVALLCSVD
;
A
#
# COMPACT_ATOMS: atom_id res chain seq x y z
N THR A 1 6.12 -24.44 -48.76
CA THR A 1 7.59 -24.28 -48.88
C THR A 1 8.22 -25.42 -49.70
N ASN A 2 7.85 -26.67 -49.43
CA ASN A 2 8.39 -27.85 -50.17
C ASN A 2 8.02 -27.88 -51.66
N TYR A 3 6.80 -27.49 -52.04
CA TYR A 3 6.38 -27.40 -53.44
C TYR A 3 7.11 -26.32 -54.21
N LYS A 4 7.35 -25.14 -53.62
CA LYS A 4 8.15 -24.05 -54.22
C LYS A 4 9.61 -24.49 -54.41
N LYS A 5 10.21 -25.20 -53.46
CA LYS A 5 11.54 -25.79 -53.64
C LYS A 5 11.60 -26.82 -54.77
N LYS A 6 10.56 -27.65 -54.89
CA LYS A 6 10.48 -28.69 -55.91
C LYS A 6 10.33 -28.10 -57.32
N ILE A 7 9.53 -27.02 -57.50
CA ILE A 7 9.47 -26.27 -58.78
C ILE A 7 10.83 -25.69 -59.15
N LYS A 8 11.48 -25.01 -58.21
CA LYS A 8 12.78 -24.43 -58.44
C LYS A 8 13.86 -25.48 -58.81
N GLN A 9 13.85 -26.63 -58.18
CA GLN A 9 14.72 -27.76 -58.57
C GLN A 9 14.43 -28.28 -59.97
N LEU A 10 13.14 -28.43 -60.36
CA LEU A 10 12.78 -28.85 -61.72
C LEU A 10 13.20 -27.81 -62.79
N GLU A 11 13.06 -26.49 -62.46
CA GLU A 11 13.55 -25.45 -63.34
C GLU A 11 15.08 -25.45 -63.45
N ASP A 12 15.79 -25.58 -62.36
CA ASP A 12 17.28 -25.68 -62.38
C ASP A 12 17.78 -26.91 -63.10
N ASP A 13 17.16 -28.09 -62.92
CA ASP A 13 17.48 -29.32 -63.67
C ASP A 13 17.21 -29.21 -65.17
N LEU A 14 16.08 -28.57 -65.53
CA LEU A 14 15.72 -28.32 -66.92
C LEU A 14 16.70 -27.36 -67.59
N LEU A 15 17.06 -26.25 -66.93
CA LEU A 15 18.07 -25.30 -67.40
C LEU A 15 19.45 -25.98 -67.58
N PHE A 16 19.86 -26.81 -66.61
CA PHE A 16 21.12 -27.51 -66.66
C PHE A 16 21.18 -28.48 -67.83
N ARG A 17 20.10 -29.24 -68.13
CA ARG A 17 20.02 -30.17 -69.27
C ARG A 17 19.98 -29.42 -70.61
N LEU A 18 19.19 -28.31 -70.71
CA LEU A 18 19.13 -27.45 -71.87
C LEU A 18 20.48 -26.79 -72.18
N SER A 19 21.26 -26.41 -71.18
CA SER A 19 22.59 -25.79 -71.35
C SER A 19 23.67 -26.77 -71.80
N ASN A 20 23.52 -28.06 -71.49
CA ASN A 20 24.48 -29.11 -71.75
C ASN A 20 24.13 -29.95 -72.97
N SER A 21 23.02 -29.75 -73.64
CA SER A 21 22.62 -30.45 -74.88
C SER A 21 23.53 -30.04 -76.07
N GLN A 22 24.19 -30.98 -76.68
CA GLN A 22 25.01 -30.81 -77.91
C GLN A 22 24.27 -31.35 -79.13
N GLY A 23 23.77 -30.42 -79.99
CA GLY A 23 23.11 -30.79 -81.26
C GLY A 23 21.72 -30.16 -81.40
N ASN A 24 20.92 -30.67 -82.32
CA ASN A 24 19.55 -30.20 -82.56
C ASN A 24 18.63 -30.70 -81.40
N LEU A 25 18.07 -29.79 -80.61
CA LEU A 25 17.19 -30.07 -79.45
C LEU A 25 16.03 -30.99 -79.75
N LEU A 26 15.59 -31.13 -81.00
CA LEU A 26 14.46 -31.96 -81.44
C LEU A 26 14.83 -33.41 -81.74
N ASP A 27 16.13 -33.72 -81.83
CA ASP A 27 16.63 -35.08 -82.07
C ASP A 27 17.01 -35.83 -80.81
N ASP A 28 16.99 -35.13 -79.63
CA ASP A 28 17.29 -35.72 -78.30
C ASP A 28 16.02 -36.24 -77.63
N VAL A 29 15.75 -37.57 -77.82
CA VAL A 29 14.56 -38.28 -77.30
C VAL A 29 14.51 -38.26 -75.79
N GLU A 30 15.67 -38.33 -75.11
CA GLU A 30 15.75 -38.28 -73.62
C GLU A 30 15.41 -36.90 -73.08
N LEU A 31 15.80 -35.85 -73.78
CA LEU A 31 15.49 -34.46 -73.45
C LEU A 31 13.97 -34.18 -73.58
N ILE A 32 13.36 -34.68 -74.68
CA ILE A 32 11.92 -34.52 -74.95
C ILE A 32 11.10 -35.26 -73.86
N GLU A 33 11.53 -36.47 -73.47
CA GLU A 33 10.83 -37.23 -72.43
C GLU A 33 10.95 -36.54 -71.05
N VAL A 34 12.13 -36.00 -70.69
CA VAL A 34 12.34 -35.23 -69.48
C VAL A 34 11.51 -33.93 -69.50
N LEU A 35 11.49 -33.23 -70.66
CA LEU A 35 10.64 -32.02 -70.82
C LEU A 35 9.16 -32.31 -70.59
N ASN A 36 8.64 -33.45 -71.18
CA ASN A 36 7.24 -33.83 -70.96
C ASN A 36 6.97 -34.25 -69.56
N ASN A 37 7.85 -35.00 -68.91
CA ASN A 37 7.69 -35.42 -67.51
C ASN A 37 7.80 -34.20 -66.59
N THR A 38 8.71 -33.29 -66.86
CA THR A 38 8.86 -32.05 -66.11
C THR A 38 7.65 -31.15 -66.24
N LYS A 39 7.08 -31.05 -67.49
CA LYS A 39 5.82 -30.32 -67.75
C LYS A 39 4.64 -30.90 -66.95
N ILE A 40 4.45 -32.22 -67.00
CA ILE A 40 3.37 -32.88 -66.26
C ILE A 40 3.57 -32.68 -64.73
N THR A 41 4.77 -32.92 -64.24
CA THR A 41 5.09 -32.75 -62.83
C THR A 41 4.95 -31.27 -62.40
N ALA A 42 5.36 -30.31 -63.23
CA ALA A 42 5.19 -28.89 -62.96
C ALA A 42 3.72 -28.48 -62.95
N GLN A 43 2.89 -29.06 -63.85
CA GLN A 43 1.43 -28.80 -63.81
C GLN A 43 0.79 -29.36 -62.54
N GLU A 44 1.07 -30.61 -62.18
CA GLU A 44 0.55 -31.19 -60.91
C GLU A 44 1.00 -30.43 -59.68
N VAL A 45 2.26 -29.98 -59.62
CA VAL A 45 2.79 -29.20 -58.50
C VAL A 45 2.18 -27.78 -58.48
N ASN A 46 1.96 -27.16 -59.63
CA ASN A 46 1.26 -25.87 -59.72
C ASN A 46 -0.20 -25.96 -59.28
N GLU A 47 -0.94 -27.03 -59.69
CA GLU A 47 -2.30 -27.25 -59.20
C GLU A 47 -2.37 -27.47 -57.69
N LYS A 48 -1.45 -28.31 -57.15
CA LYS A 48 -1.32 -28.48 -55.70
C LYS A 48 -0.93 -27.19 -54.96
N LEU A 49 -0.11 -26.35 -55.61
CA LEU A 49 0.33 -25.06 -55.04
C LEU A 49 -0.82 -24.03 -55.09
N ALA A 50 -1.63 -24.04 -56.17
CA ALA A 50 -2.81 -23.17 -56.25
C ALA A 50 -3.85 -23.58 -55.17
N ASN A 51 -4.15 -24.92 -55.05
CA ASN A 51 -5.07 -25.41 -54.01
C ASN A 51 -4.55 -25.15 -52.61
N ALA A 52 -3.24 -25.30 -52.37
CA ALA A 52 -2.62 -24.96 -51.10
C ALA A 52 -2.67 -23.46 -50.80
N SER A 53 -2.51 -22.60 -51.83
CA SER A 53 -2.62 -21.15 -51.72
C SER A 53 -4.06 -20.72 -51.39
N GLU A 54 -5.05 -21.33 -52.08
CA GLU A 54 -6.46 -21.06 -51.77
C GLU A 54 -6.84 -21.52 -50.39
N THR A 55 -6.41 -22.72 -49.97
CA THR A 55 -6.63 -23.24 -48.61
C THR A 55 -5.94 -22.33 -47.56
N ASN A 56 -4.71 -21.87 -47.83
CA ASN A 56 -4.00 -20.98 -46.95
C ASN A 56 -4.69 -19.60 -46.83
N ALA A 57 -5.26 -19.12 -47.95
CA ALA A 57 -6.05 -17.88 -47.93
C ALA A 57 -7.31 -18.02 -47.04
N LYS A 58 -8.05 -19.12 -47.19
CA LYS A 58 -9.22 -19.46 -46.35
C LYS A 58 -8.84 -19.60 -44.87
N ILE A 59 -7.72 -20.28 -44.57
CA ILE A 59 -7.21 -20.40 -43.22
C ILE A 59 -6.82 -19.02 -42.66
N THR A 60 -6.16 -18.18 -43.46
CA THR A 60 -5.76 -16.81 -43.04
C THR A 60 -7.00 -15.94 -42.76
N GLU A 61 -8.03 -16.04 -43.60
CA GLU A 61 -9.29 -15.32 -43.39
C GLU A 61 -9.99 -15.79 -42.10
N ALA A 62 -10.06 -17.12 -41.88
CA ALA A 62 -10.60 -17.67 -40.65
C ALA A 62 -9.77 -17.26 -39.39
N CYS A 63 -8.43 -17.20 -39.52
CA CYS A 63 -7.57 -16.75 -38.45
C CYS A 63 -7.78 -15.27 -38.11
N GLU A 64 -8.06 -14.43 -39.12
CA GLU A 64 -8.35 -12.99 -38.89
C GLU A 64 -9.65 -12.78 -38.11
N GLU A 65 -10.64 -13.66 -38.23
CA GLU A 65 -11.83 -13.58 -37.37
C GLU A 65 -11.50 -13.77 -35.88
N TYR A 66 -10.44 -14.54 -35.53
CA TYR A 66 -9.98 -14.77 -34.16
C TYR A 66 -8.99 -13.70 -33.64
N ARG A 67 -8.64 -12.71 -34.46
CA ARG A 67 -7.77 -11.61 -34.03
C ARG A 67 -8.21 -10.92 -32.71
N PRO A 68 -9.51 -10.71 -32.42
CA PRO A 68 -9.96 -10.15 -31.15
C PRO A 68 -9.54 -10.98 -29.93
N VAL A 69 -9.46 -12.32 -30.04
CA VAL A 69 -8.98 -13.20 -28.96
C VAL A 69 -7.51 -12.92 -28.68
N ALA A 70 -6.67 -12.92 -29.72
CA ALA A 70 -5.25 -12.63 -29.59
C ALA A 70 -4.98 -11.21 -29.06
N HIS A 71 -5.79 -10.24 -29.50
CA HIS A 71 -5.70 -8.87 -28.99
C HIS A 71 -6.01 -8.79 -27.50
N ARG A 72 -7.08 -9.44 -27.03
CA ARG A 72 -7.41 -9.51 -25.60
C ARG A 72 -6.31 -10.20 -24.80
N ALA A 73 -5.77 -11.32 -25.28
CA ALA A 73 -4.67 -12.02 -24.63
C ALA A 73 -3.43 -11.14 -24.51
N THR A 74 -3.08 -10.41 -25.58
CA THR A 74 -1.96 -9.45 -25.60
C THR A 74 -2.12 -8.34 -24.56
N LEU A 75 -3.31 -7.76 -24.46
CA LEU A 75 -3.60 -6.72 -23.45
C LEU A 75 -3.39 -7.24 -22.01
N ILE A 76 -3.89 -8.44 -21.74
CA ILE A 76 -3.77 -9.05 -20.40
C ILE A 76 -2.32 -9.42 -20.12
N TYR A 77 -1.59 -10.00 -21.08
CA TYR A 77 -0.18 -10.34 -20.91
C TYR A 77 0.69 -9.09 -20.57
N PHE A 78 0.53 -8.02 -21.31
CA PHE A 78 1.27 -6.78 -21.02
C PHE A 78 0.89 -6.18 -19.67
N LEU A 79 -0.39 -6.29 -19.27
CA LEU A 79 -0.77 -5.88 -17.91
C LEU A 79 -0.06 -6.70 -16.84
N ILE A 80 0.04 -8.01 -17.01
CA ILE A 80 0.76 -8.91 -16.08
C ILE A 80 2.24 -8.53 -16.03
N ALA A 81 2.86 -8.29 -17.19
CA ALA A 81 4.25 -7.89 -17.28
C ALA A 81 4.52 -6.54 -16.60
N GLU A 82 3.63 -5.56 -16.78
CA GLU A 82 3.70 -4.27 -16.06
C GLU A 82 3.52 -4.45 -14.55
N PHE A 83 2.63 -5.35 -14.13
CA PHE A 83 2.34 -5.59 -12.71
C PHE A 83 3.50 -6.22 -11.96
N ALA A 84 4.45 -6.84 -12.65
CA ALA A 84 5.71 -7.31 -12.08
C ALA A 84 6.58 -6.17 -11.51
N SER A 85 6.35 -4.92 -11.92
CA SER A 85 7.02 -3.74 -11.34
C SER A 85 6.52 -3.39 -9.93
N VAL A 86 5.30 -3.78 -9.58
CA VAL A 86 4.72 -3.58 -8.24
C VAL A 86 5.43 -4.44 -7.20
N ASN A 87 5.69 -5.69 -7.57
CA ASN A 87 6.43 -6.62 -6.73
C ASN A 87 7.19 -7.60 -7.62
N VAL A 88 8.49 -7.73 -7.39
CA VAL A 88 9.36 -8.65 -8.14
C VAL A 88 8.82 -10.09 -8.14
N MET A 89 8.11 -10.49 -7.07
CA MET A 89 7.54 -11.83 -6.94
C MET A 89 6.40 -12.15 -7.92
N TYR A 90 5.85 -11.15 -8.62
CA TYR A 90 4.72 -11.32 -9.57
C TYR A 90 5.15 -11.68 -11.00
N GLN A 91 6.40 -12.07 -11.19
CA GLN A 91 6.92 -12.45 -12.50
C GLN A 91 6.17 -13.62 -13.12
N THR A 92 5.79 -13.50 -14.39
CA THR A 92 5.17 -14.58 -15.19
C THR A 92 5.84 -14.61 -16.56
N SER A 93 6.27 -15.78 -17.01
CA SER A 93 6.89 -15.91 -18.33
C SER A 93 5.84 -15.95 -19.44
N LEU A 94 6.26 -15.57 -20.66
CA LEU A 94 5.40 -15.71 -21.84
C LEU A 94 5.05 -17.18 -22.13
N LYS A 95 5.99 -18.10 -21.86
CA LYS A 95 5.75 -19.55 -22.01
C LYS A 95 4.59 -20.01 -21.12
N GLN A 96 4.67 -19.67 -19.82
CA GLN A 96 3.63 -20.00 -18.85
C GLN A 96 2.27 -19.35 -19.20
N PHE A 97 2.29 -18.11 -19.67
CA PHE A 97 1.08 -17.45 -20.15
C PHE A 97 0.46 -18.15 -21.35
N ASN A 98 1.29 -18.58 -22.32
CA ASN A 98 0.80 -19.30 -23.50
C ASN A 98 0.19 -20.65 -23.15
N GLU A 99 0.76 -21.38 -22.17
CA GLU A 99 0.20 -22.65 -21.68
C GLU A 99 -1.22 -22.44 -21.10
N ILE A 100 -1.40 -21.38 -20.28
CA ILE A 100 -2.72 -21.03 -19.73
C ILE A 100 -3.68 -20.59 -20.84
N TYR A 101 -3.17 -19.84 -21.82
CA TYR A 101 -3.95 -19.37 -22.96
C TYR A 101 -4.46 -20.53 -23.83
N GLU A 102 -3.61 -21.51 -24.16
CA GLU A 102 -3.96 -22.68 -24.92
C GLU A 102 -5.02 -23.53 -24.19
N LEU A 103 -4.81 -23.82 -22.90
CA LEU A 103 -5.79 -24.53 -22.06
C LEU A 103 -7.13 -23.78 -22.01
N ALA A 104 -7.12 -22.46 -21.86
CA ALA A 104 -8.35 -21.69 -21.81
C ALA A 104 -9.13 -21.68 -23.16
N ILE A 105 -8.44 -21.82 -24.29
CA ILE A 105 -9.09 -22.00 -25.59
C ILE A 105 -9.77 -23.37 -25.67
N ASP A 106 -9.08 -24.43 -25.23
CA ASP A 106 -9.59 -25.79 -25.28
C ASP A 106 -10.79 -25.97 -24.33
N ASP A 107 -10.74 -25.43 -23.14
CA ASP A 107 -11.78 -25.53 -22.10
C ASP A 107 -12.99 -24.61 -22.36
N ALA A 108 -12.85 -23.59 -23.22
CA ALA A 108 -13.97 -22.71 -23.52
C ALA A 108 -15.15 -23.42 -24.16
N GLU A 109 -16.38 -23.02 -23.82
CA GLU A 109 -17.61 -23.63 -24.30
C GLU A 109 -17.67 -23.64 -25.86
N PRO A 110 -17.80 -24.81 -26.51
CA PRO A 110 -17.84 -24.90 -27.95
C PRO A 110 -19.10 -24.23 -28.50
N ALA A 111 -19.00 -23.62 -29.69
CA ALA A 111 -20.13 -23.02 -30.38
C ALA A 111 -19.99 -23.23 -31.91
N GLN A 112 -21.12 -23.49 -32.60
CA GLN A 112 -21.11 -23.67 -34.04
C GLN A 112 -20.89 -22.38 -34.84
N MET A 113 -21.32 -21.25 -34.29
CA MET A 113 -21.12 -19.93 -34.90
C MET A 113 -19.78 -19.33 -34.45
N PRO A 114 -18.85 -18.95 -35.38
CA PRO A 114 -17.55 -18.39 -35.04
C PRO A 114 -17.64 -17.19 -34.12
N ALA A 115 -18.56 -16.25 -34.37
CA ALA A 115 -18.76 -15.08 -33.53
C ALA A 115 -19.07 -15.44 -32.05
N LYS A 116 -19.93 -16.46 -31.82
CA LYS A 116 -20.25 -16.92 -30.45
C LYS A 116 -19.05 -17.64 -29.84
N ARG A 117 -18.33 -18.44 -30.63
CA ARG A 117 -17.12 -19.15 -30.16
C ARG A 117 -16.06 -18.17 -29.72
N ILE A 118 -15.85 -17.09 -30.46
CA ILE A 118 -14.90 -16.00 -30.11
C ILE A 118 -15.28 -15.36 -28.80
N VAL A 119 -16.53 -15.02 -28.57
CA VAL A 119 -17.01 -14.45 -27.30
C VAL A 119 -16.76 -15.41 -26.14
N ASN A 120 -17.14 -16.71 -26.30
CA ASN A 120 -16.92 -17.70 -25.25
C ASN A 120 -15.44 -17.86 -24.91
N ILE A 121 -14.54 -17.86 -25.91
CA ILE A 121 -13.08 -17.93 -25.68
C ILE A 121 -12.59 -16.69 -24.96
N ILE A 122 -13.01 -15.50 -25.40
CA ILE A 122 -12.57 -14.23 -24.76
C ILE A 122 -12.99 -14.20 -23.27
N GLU A 123 -14.23 -14.55 -22.99
CA GLU A 123 -14.75 -14.55 -21.61
C GLU A 123 -14.05 -15.59 -20.74
N HIS A 124 -13.95 -16.82 -21.23
CA HIS A 124 -13.31 -17.92 -20.50
C HIS A 124 -11.83 -17.64 -20.27
N MET A 125 -11.07 -17.26 -21.30
CA MET A 125 -9.66 -16.95 -21.23
C MET A 125 -9.39 -15.75 -20.27
N THR A 126 -10.20 -14.69 -20.35
CA THR A 126 -10.05 -13.54 -19.46
C THR A 126 -10.22 -13.97 -18.01
N TYR A 127 -11.20 -14.80 -17.71
CA TYR A 127 -11.44 -15.28 -16.34
C TYR A 127 -10.40 -16.30 -15.86
N SER A 128 -9.98 -17.23 -16.70
CA SER A 128 -8.96 -18.25 -16.35
C SER A 128 -7.61 -17.61 -16.04
N VAL A 129 -7.19 -16.65 -16.87
CA VAL A 129 -5.95 -15.89 -16.63
C VAL A 129 -6.08 -15.04 -15.36
N TYR A 130 -7.25 -14.41 -15.14
CA TYR A 130 -7.52 -13.66 -13.92
C TYR A 130 -7.37 -14.52 -12.68
N LEU A 131 -8.00 -15.69 -12.63
CA LEU A 131 -7.90 -16.64 -11.51
C LEU A 131 -6.46 -17.08 -11.25
N TYR A 132 -5.74 -17.41 -12.33
CA TYR A 132 -4.34 -17.82 -12.24
C TYR A 132 -3.46 -16.74 -11.58
N ILE A 133 -3.62 -15.50 -11.98
CA ILE A 133 -2.83 -14.38 -11.44
C ILE A 133 -3.28 -14.02 -10.02
N GLN A 134 -4.59 -13.98 -9.76
CA GLN A 134 -5.17 -13.62 -8.46
C GLN A 134 -4.64 -14.46 -7.30
N ARG A 135 -4.43 -15.76 -7.51
CA ARG A 135 -3.94 -16.67 -6.47
C ARG A 135 -2.50 -16.35 -6.02
N GLY A 136 -1.73 -15.69 -6.90
CA GLY A 136 -0.36 -15.27 -6.64
C GLY A 136 -0.21 -13.81 -6.16
N LEU A 137 -1.31 -13.05 -6.04
CA LEU A 137 -1.29 -11.67 -5.61
C LEU A 137 -1.66 -11.55 -4.13
N PHE A 138 -0.99 -10.63 -3.43
CA PHE A 138 -1.42 -10.20 -2.10
C PHE A 138 -2.78 -9.50 -2.16
N GLU A 139 -3.61 -9.66 -1.13
CA GLU A 139 -4.99 -9.18 -1.06
C GLU A 139 -5.11 -7.68 -1.42
N ARG A 140 -4.19 -6.87 -0.91
CA ARG A 140 -4.12 -5.42 -1.20
C ARG A 140 -3.95 -5.08 -2.69
N HIS A 141 -3.45 -6.01 -3.50
CA HIS A 141 -3.19 -5.79 -4.93
C HIS A 141 -4.24 -6.42 -5.84
N LYS A 142 -5.09 -7.31 -5.33
CA LYS A 142 -6.10 -8.03 -6.12
C LYS A 142 -7.09 -7.07 -6.78
N LEU A 143 -7.68 -6.16 -6.01
CA LEU A 143 -8.62 -5.17 -6.53
C LEU A 143 -7.93 -4.21 -7.51
N THR A 144 -6.68 -3.83 -7.24
CA THR A 144 -5.88 -2.97 -8.14
C THR A 144 -5.68 -3.64 -9.50
N PHE A 145 -5.30 -4.91 -9.52
CA PHE A 145 -5.15 -5.68 -10.76
C PHE A 145 -6.47 -5.78 -11.54
N ALA A 146 -7.58 -6.11 -10.87
CA ALA A 146 -8.89 -6.17 -11.49
C ALA A 146 -9.32 -4.82 -12.10
N LEU A 147 -9.08 -3.71 -11.39
CA LEU A 147 -9.38 -2.35 -11.86
C LEU A 147 -8.54 -1.99 -13.10
N MET A 148 -7.23 -2.27 -13.08
CA MET A 148 -6.34 -2.02 -14.22
C MET A 148 -6.75 -2.85 -15.43
N MET A 149 -7.10 -4.12 -15.22
CA MET A 149 -7.57 -5.02 -16.29
C MET A 149 -8.86 -4.47 -16.92
N THR A 150 -9.84 -4.09 -16.11
CA THR A 150 -11.10 -3.50 -16.56
C THR A 150 -10.84 -2.23 -17.37
N ASN A 151 -10.02 -1.32 -16.85
CA ASN A 151 -9.70 -0.06 -17.54
C ASN A 151 -9.03 -0.30 -18.89
N LYS A 152 -8.04 -1.21 -18.97
CA LYS A 152 -7.37 -1.54 -20.26
C LYS A 152 -8.34 -2.16 -21.26
N ILE A 153 -9.24 -3.03 -20.82
CA ILE A 153 -10.27 -3.63 -21.67
C ILE A 153 -11.20 -2.55 -22.23
N LEU A 154 -11.72 -1.65 -21.40
CA LEU A 154 -12.67 -0.62 -21.82
C LEU A 154 -12.00 0.49 -22.65
N ILE A 155 -10.75 0.84 -22.37
CA ILE A 155 -9.97 1.77 -23.21
C ILE A 155 -9.77 1.16 -24.60
N SER A 156 -9.40 -0.13 -24.70
CA SER A 156 -9.25 -0.82 -25.97
C SER A 156 -10.57 -0.89 -26.74
N ALA A 157 -11.70 -1.07 -26.05
CA ALA A 157 -13.04 -1.05 -26.61
C ALA A 157 -13.56 0.37 -26.92
N LYS A 158 -12.78 1.44 -26.68
CA LYS A 158 -13.15 2.86 -26.81
C LYS A 158 -14.38 3.27 -25.97
N GLN A 159 -14.67 2.55 -24.90
CA GLN A 159 -15.76 2.84 -23.95
C GLN A 159 -15.31 3.71 -22.77
N LEU A 160 -14.00 3.81 -22.53
CA LEU A 160 -13.40 4.62 -21.48
C LEU A 160 -12.32 5.52 -22.06
N SER A 161 -12.37 6.83 -21.75
CA SER A 161 -11.34 7.79 -22.15
C SER A 161 -10.09 7.65 -21.29
N PRO A 162 -8.88 7.59 -21.88
CA PRO A 162 -7.62 7.66 -21.13
C PRO A 162 -7.51 8.93 -20.27
N ASP A 163 -8.08 10.06 -20.73
CA ASP A 163 -8.05 11.32 -19.99
C ASP A 163 -8.84 11.24 -18.67
N ASN A 164 -9.99 10.55 -18.66
CA ASN A 164 -10.75 10.31 -17.45
C ASN A 164 -9.94 9.49 -16.43
N VAL A 165 -9.20 8.46 -16.91
CA VAL A 165 -8.31 7.67 -16.05
C VAL A 165 -7.18 8.53 -15.49
N ASN A 166 -6.57 9.40 -16.31
CA ASN A 166 -5.53 10.33 -15.84
C ASN A 166 -6.06 11.30 -14.78
N VAL A 167 -7.26 11.86 -14.97
CA VAL A 167 -7.89 12.74 -13.96
C VAL A 167 -8.22 11.96 -12.70
N PHE A 168 -8.73 10.74 -12.81
CA PHE A 168 -8.96 9.86 -11.66
C PHE A 168 -7.68 9.61 -10.86
N LEU A 169 -6.56 9.35 -11.50
CA LEU A 169 -5.30 9.04 -10.83
C LEU A 169 -4.63 10.29 -10.21
N LYS A 170 -4.51 11.36 -10.99
CA LYS A 170 -3.78 12.58 -10.59
C LYS A 170 -4.61 13.53 -9.71
N GLY A 171 -5.93 13.52 -9.86
CA GLY A 171 -6.81 14.45 -9.15
C GLY A 171 -6.38 15.91 -9.29
N GLY A 172 -6.57 16.68 -8.23
CA GLY A 172 -6.15 18.07 -8.10
C GLY A 172 -4.71 18.29 -7.62
N GLY A 173 -3.85 17.24 -7.63
CA GLY A 173 -2.52 17.28 -7.02
C GLY A 173 -1.55 18.34 -7.54
N SER A 174 -1.76 18.84 -8.75
CA SER A 174 -0.96 19.93 -9.33
C SER A 174 -1.59 21.32 -9.17
N LEU A 175 -2.80 21.42 -8.60
CA LEU A 175 -3.52 22.67 -8.45
C LEU A 175 -3.16 23.37 -7.14
N ASP A 176 -3.11 24.70 -7.16
CA ASP A 176 -2.98 25.54 -5.98
C ASP A 176 -4.36 25.99 -5.51
N ILE A 177 -4.69 25.79 -4.24
CA ILE A 177 -5.97 26.20 -3.64
C ILE A 177 -6.26 27.70 -3.80
N LYS A 178 -5.22 28.53 -3.90
CA LYS A 178 -5.35 29.98 -4.11
C LYS A 178 -5.62 30.35 -5.57
N SER A 179 -5.30 29.46 -6.51
CA SER A 179 -5.48 29.67 -7.96
C SER A 179 -6.80 29.15 -8.48
N VAL A 180 -7.50 28.32 -7.70
CA VAL A 180 -8.81 27.75 -8.06
C VAL A 180 -9.95 28.58 -7.47
N ARG A 181 -11.18 28.34 -7.97
CA ARG A 181 -12.40 28.96 -7.44
C ARG A 181 -12.50 28.73 -5.92
N LYS A 182 -12.85 29.77 -5.17
CA LYS A 182 -13.04 29.69 -3.73
C LYS A 182 -14.14 28.66 -3.39
N LYS A 183 -13.88 27.80 -2.38
CA LYS A 183 -14.89 26.82 -1.93
C LYS A 183 -16.13 27.50 -1.37
N PRO A 184 -17.33 27.00 -1.66
CA PRO A 184 -18.56 27.65 -1.23
C PRO A 184 -18.78 27.56 0.29
N LYS A 185 -18.28 26.51 0.94
CA LYS A 185 -18.47 26.25 2.39
C LYS A 185 -17.24 25.59 3.03
N GLU A 186 -17.05 25.84 4.30
CA GLU A 186 -15.95 25.32 5.11
C GLU A 186 -15.98 23.80 5.35
N TRP A 187 -17.16 23.17 5.24
CA TRP A 187 -17.25 21.71 5.43
C TRP A 187 -16.56 20.90 4.34
N ILE A 188 -16.29 21.51 3.18
CA ILE A 188 -15.56 20.86 2.09
C ILE A 188 -14.06 20.90 2.40
N PRO A 189 -13.37 19.75 2.57
CA PRO A 189 -11.94 19.71 2.73
C PRO A 189 -11.20 20.29 1.52
N ASP A 190 -10.06 20.94 1.72
CA ASP A 190 -9.30 21.57 0.64
C ASP A 190 -8.87 20.57 -0.43
N LYS A 191 -8.43 19.37 -0.03
CA LYS A 191 -8.09 18.27 -0.96
C LYS A 191 -9.29 17.90 -1.84
N CYS A 192 -10.47 17.72 -1.23
CA CYS A 192 -11.69 17.41 -1.99
C CYS A 192 -12.02 18.52 -2.99
N TRP A 193 -11.88 19.79 -2.60
CA TRP A 193 -12.14 20.92 -3.49
C TRP A 193 -11.16 20.99 -4.66
N LEU A 194 -9.89 20.70 -4.44
CA LEU A 194 -8.91 20.59 -5.52
C LEU A 194 -9.25 19.46 -6.50
N ASP A 195 -9.64 18.29 -5.97
CA ASP A 195 -10.05 17.16 -6.80
C ASP A 195 -11.31 17.44 -7.61
N ILE A 196 -12.33 18.12 -7.02
CA ILE A 196 -13.53 18.57 -7.73
C ILE A 196 -13.18 19.56 -8.86
N ASN A 197 -12.26 20.51 -8.61
CA ASN A 197 -11.78 21.41 -9.65
C ASN A 197 -11.03 20.66 -10.77
N ALA A 198 -10.37 19.57 -10.47
CA ALA A 198 -9.76 18.72 -11.50
C ALA A 198 -10.80 17.98 -12.33
N LEU A 199 -11.91 17.54 -11.73
CA LEU A 199 -13.01 16.87 -12.44
C LEU A 199 -13.66 17.79 -13.49
N GLN A 200 -13.70 19.11 -13.29
CA GLN A 200 -14.24 20.06 -14.26
C GLN A 200 -13.58 19.96 -15.65
N LYS A 201 -12.34 19.42 -15.74
CA LYS A 201 -11.64 19.23 -17.01
C LYS A 201 -12.23 18.11 -17.87
N THR A 202 -13.07 17.26 -17.30
CA THR A 202 -13.74 16.19 -18.03
C THR A 202 -15.08 16.64 -18.58
N ALA A 203 -15.48 16.09 -19.71
CA ALA A 203 -16.71 16.50 -20.39
C ALA A 203 -17.97 16.29 -19.52
N ALA A 204 -18.01 15.20 -18.73
CA ALA A 204 -19.14 14.87 -17.89
C ALA A 204 -19.34 15.83 -16.72
N PHE A 205 -18.28 16.47 -16.23
CA PHE A 205 -18.29 17.34 -15.05
C PHE A 205 -17.96 18.81 -15.33
N SER A 206 -18.13 19.28 -16.54
CA SER A 206 -17.79 20.65 -16.94
C SER A 206 -18.49 21.73 -16.11
N ASP A 207 -19.70 21.45 -15.59
CA ASP A 207 -20.54 22.34 -14.78
C ASP A 207 -20.60 21.99 -13.29
N ILE A 208 -19.69 21.11 -12.80
CA ILE A 208 -19.72 20.60 -11.42
C ILE A 208 -19.59 21.72 -10.37
N LEU A 209 -18.74 22.73 -10.62
CA LEU A 209 -18.55 23.84 -9.68
C LEU A 209 -19.84 24.67 -9.53
N ASP A 210 -20.57 24.84 -10.63
CA ASP A 210 -21.84 25.58 -10.61
C ASP A 210 -22.96 24.79 -9.92
N SER A 211 -22.91 23.45 -10.00
CA SER A 211 -23.80 22.56 -9.24
C SER A 211 -23.55 22.67 -7.74
N PHE A 212 -22.28 22.75 -7.31
CA PHE A 212 -21.97 22.97 -5.88
C PHE A 212 -22.50 24.30 -5.35
N ASP A 213 -22.48 25.36 -6.16
CA ASP A 213 -23.01 26.66 -5.75
C ASP A 213 -24.56 26.66 -5.70
N ARG A 214 -25.23 25.95 -6.61
CA ARG A 214 -26.70 25.88 -6.68
C ARG A 214 -27.29 24.94 -5.64
N ASN A 215 -26.71 23.76 -5.44
CA ASN A 215 -27.26 22.63 -4.69
C ASN A 215 -26.39 22.19 -3.52
N GLU A 216 -25.64 23.11 -2.89
CA GLU A 216 -24.76 22.81 -1.77
C GLU A 216 -25.41 21.93 -0.67
N PRO A 217 -26.66 22.14 -0.22
CA PRO A 217 -27.26 21.31 0.79
C PRO A 217 -27.47 19.84 0.36
N MET A 218 -27.74 19.58 -0.92
CA MET A 218 -27.85 18.21 -1.44
C MET A 218 -26.47 17.52 -1.49
N TRP A 219 -25.43 18.26 -1.90
CA TRP A 219 -24.06 17.77 -1.87
C TRP A 219 -23.59 17.46 -0.45
N LYS A 220 -23.94 18.30 0.53
CA LYS A 220 -23.64 18.05 1.94
C LYS A 220 -24.36 16.78 2.43
N LYS A 221 -25.64 16.62 2.11
CA LYS A 221 -26.41 15.42 2.46
C LYS A 221 -25.79 14.16 1.84
N TRP A 222 -25.40 14.23 0.55
CA TRP A 222 -24.76 13.13 -0.15
C TRP A 222 -23.39 12.77 0.46
N TYR A 223 -22.59 13.79 0.81
CA TYR A 223 -21.30 13.62 1.48
C TYR A 223 -21.44 12.91 2.83
N ASP A 224 -22.50 13.21 3.58
CA ASP A 224 -22.72 12.66 4.91
C ASP A 224 -23.28 11.23 4.91
N LEU A 225 -23.69 10.68 3.75
CA LEU A 225 -24.16 9.30 3.65
C LEU A 225 -23.07 8.31 4.06
N GLU A 226 -23.48 7.15 4.56
CA GLU A 226 -22.55 6.05 4.85
C GLU A 226 -22.07 5.37 3.56
N ALA A 227 -22.95 5.21 2.58
CA ALA A 227 -22.68 4.57 1.29
C ALA A 227 -23.12 5.47 0.12
N PRO A 228 -22.42 6.59 -0.14
CA PRO A 228 -22.78 7.54 -1.20
C PRO A 228 -22.69 6.93 -2.60
N GLU A 229 -21.86 5.91 -2.81
CA GLU A 229 -21.74 5.19 -4.08
C GLU A 229 -23.02 4.43 -4.48
N GLN A 230 -23.89 4.13 -3.54
CA GLN A 230 -25.16 3.42 -3.79
C GLN A 230 -26.32 4.38 -4.08
N VAL A 231 -26.14 5.67 -3.83
CA VAL A 231 -27.16 6.70 -3.98
C VAL A 231 -26.83 7.56 -5.20
N ASN A 232 -27.86 8.16 -5.81
CA ASN A 232 -27.71 9.01 -6.97
C ASN A 232 -26.86 10.24 -6.66
N VAL A 233 -25.93 10.56 -7.56
CA VAL A 233 -25.09 11.75 -7.48
C VAL A 233 -25.95 12.99 -7.78
N PRO A 234 -25.96 14.03 -6.93
CA PRO A 234 -26.74 15.23 -7.18
C PRO A 234 -26.43 15.84 -8.56
N ASP A 235 -27.48 16.16 -9.32
CA ASP A 235 -27.45 16.78 -10.66
C ASP A 235 -26.73 15.98 -11.78
N PHE A 236 -26.15 14.81 -11.50
CA PHE A 236 -25.27 14.13 -12.46
C PHE A 236 -25.67 12.68 -12.79
N GLU A 237 -26.45 11.99 -11.98
CA GLU A 237 -26.67 10.53 -12.07
C GLU A 237 -27.12 10.06 -13.47
N ASP A 238 -27.98 10.83 -14.14
CA ASP A 238 -28.55 10.43 -15.43
C ASP A 238 -27.59 10.58 -16.63
N ARG A 239 -26.43 11.22 -16.43
CA ARG A 239 -25.50 11.55 -17.50
C ARG A 239 -24.06 11.02 -17.28
N ILE A 240 -23.84 10.33 -16.18
CA ILE A 240 -22.52 9.79 -15.83
C ILE A 240 -22.47 8.26 -15.90
N THR A 241 -21.31 7.74 -16.31
CA THR A 241 -21.00 6.31 -16.27
C THR A 241 -20.61 5.86 -14.85
N LYS A 242 -20.58 4.55 -14.63
CA LYS A 242 -20.10 4.00 -13.34
C LYS A 242 -18.65 4.40 -13.02
N PHE A 243 -17.80 4.55 -14.05
CA PHE A 243 -16.43 5.05 -13.86
C PHE A 243 -16.42 6.49 -13.39
N GLU A 244 -17.20 7.35 -14.03
CA GLU A 244 -17.33 8.76 -13.66
C GLU A 244 -17.94 8.92 -12.26
N LYS A 245 -18.90 8.07 -11.90
CA LYS A 245 -19.40 8.00 -10.52
C LYS A 245 -18.27 7.64 -9.54
N MET A 246 -17.41 6.69 -9.86
CA MET A 246 -16.24 6.36 -9.05
C MET A 246 -15.27 7.55 -8.94
N MET A 247 -15.09 8.36 -10.01
CA MET A 247 -14.26 9.56 -9.98
C MET A 247 -14.78 10.58 -8.95
N ILE A 248 -16.10 10.84 -8.92
CA ILE A 248 -16.66 11.79 -7.95
C ILE A 248 -16.66 11.24 -6.53
N VAL A 249 -16.88 9.93 -6.36
CA VAL A 249 -16.74 9.26 -5.05
C VAL A 249 -15.30 9.44 -4.54
N LYS A 250 -14.27 9.21 -5.38
CA LYS A 250 -12.89 9.43 -4.98
C LYS A 250 -12.60 10.88 -4.60
N ALA A 251 -13.11 11.84 -5.36
CA ALA A 251 -12.90 13.27 -5.09
C ALA A 251 -13.53 13.73 -3.77
N MET A 252 -14.72 13.21 -3.42
CA MET A 252 -15.47 13.63 -2.25
C MET A 252 -15.30 12.71 -1.04
N ARG A 253 -15.30 11.40 -1.27
CA ARG A 253 -15.32 10.34 -0.26
C ARG A 253 -14.31 9.26 -0.61
N GLU A 254 -13.03 9.63 -0.54
CA GLU A 254 -11.91 8.74 -0.88
C GLU A 254 -12.00 7.38 -0.17
N ASP A 255 -12.50 7.33 1.06
CA ASP A 255 -12.74 6.13 1.85
C ASP A 255 -13.68 5.10 1.18
N ARG A 256 -14.56 5.56 0.28
CA ARG A 256 -15.54 4.71 -0.41
C ARG A 256 -15.09 4.27 -1.82
N THR A 257 -13.92 4.72 -2.27
CA THR A 257 -13.43 4.48 -3.64
C THR A 257 -13.26 3.00 -3.95
N GLN A 258 -12.79 2.17 -3.00
CA GLN A 258 -12.63 0.73 -3.24
C GLN A 258 -13.98 0.05 -3.49
N VAL A 259 -15.03 0.41 -2.75
CA VAL A 259 -16.38 -0.13 -2.93
C VAL A 259 -16.97 0.33 -4.27
N ALA A 260 -16.77 1.60 -4.63
CA ALA A 260 -17.17 2.12 -5.94
C ALA A 260 -16.42 1.42 -7.09
N ALA A 261 -15.13 1.12 -6.91
CA ALA A 261 -14.34 0.36 -7.88
C ALA A 261 -14.86 -1.09 -8.05
N GLN A 262 -15.22 -1.75 -6.95
CA GLN A 262 -15.83 -3.09 -7.00
C GLN A 262 -17.16 -3.07 -7.78
N ALA A 263 -18.01 -2.07 -7.50
CA ALA A 263 -19.27 -1.90 -8.23
C ALA A 263 -19.04 -1.63 -9.73
N TYR A 264 -18.05 -0.80 -10.07
CA TYR A 264 -17.67 -0.52 -11.45
C TYR A 264 -17.14 -1.77 -12.18
N ILE A 265 -16.24 -2.52 -11.56
CA ILE A 265 -15.69 -3.76 -12.12
C ILE A 265 -16.81 -4.79 -12.34
N GLY A 266 -17.69 -4.97 -11.34
CA GLY A 266 -18.79 -5.89 -11.40
C GLY A 266 -19.78 -5.61 -12.54
N ASP A 267 -20.04 -4.33 -12.80
CA ASP A 267 -20.89 -3.88 -13.90
C ASP A 267 -20.21 -4.04 -15.28
N ALA A 268 -18.90 -3.72 -15.36
CA ALA A 268 -18.16 -3.68 -16.63
C ALA A 268 -17.75 -5.06 -17.17
N ILE A 269 -17.27 -5.95 -16.33
CA ILE A 269 -16.71 -7.26 -16.74
C ILE A 269 -17.32 -8.46 -15.98
N GLY A 270 -18.16 -8.21 -14.98
CA GLY A 270 -18.91 -9.21 -14.23
C GLY A 270 -18.51 -9.34 -12.76
N GLN A 271 -19.49 -9.67 -11.92
CA GLN A 271 -19.35 -9.75 -10.46
C GLN A 271 -18.29 -10.79 -10.03
N ARG A 272 -18.09 -11.86 -10.79
CA ARG A 272 -17.08 -12.90 -10.53
C ARG A 272 -15.64 -12.38 -10.43
N PHE A 273 -15.33 -11.21 -10.99
CA PHE A 273 -14.01 -10.58 -10.93
C PHE A 273 -13.76 -9.76 -9.65
N VAL A 274 -14.77 -9.66 -8.79
CA VAL A 274 -14.70 -8.94 -7.52
C VAL A 274 -14.77 -9.88 -6.32
N GLU A 275 -15.29 -11.09 -6.53
CA GLU A 275 -15.44 -12.09 -5.48
C GLU A 275 -14.08 -12.61 -5.01
N SER A 276 -13.99 -12.88 -3.72
CA SER A 276 -12.79 -13.51 -3.15
C SER A 276 -12.68 -14.96 -3.59
N VAL A 277 -11.58 -15.33 -4.20
CA VAL A 277 -11.30 -16.69 -4.64
C VAL A 277 -10.55 -17.44 -3.53
N PRO A 278 -11.13 -18.49 -2.95
CA PRO A 278 -10.44 -19.29 -1.94
C PRO A 278 -9.24 -20.02 -2.55
N ILE A 279 -8.14 -20.08 -1.79
CA ILE A 279 -6.95 -20.83 -2.21
C ILE A 279 -7.25 -22.32 -2.14
N ASN A 280 -7.13 -23.00 -3.28
CA ASN A 280 -7.25 -24.45 -3.37
C ASN A 280 -5.87 -25.05 -3.67
N VAL A 281 -5.19 -25.54 -2.62
CA VAL A 281 -3.86 -26.14 -2.74
C VAL A 281 -3.91 -27.46 -3.54
N GLU A 282 -5.01 -28.21 -3.46
CA GLU A 282 -5.19 -29.46 -4.20
C GLU A 282 -5.31 -29.21 -5.71
N ALA A 283 -6.16 -28.26 -6.12
CA ALA A 283 -6.27 -27.87 -7.53
C ALA A 283 -4.92 -27.33 -8.06
N THR A 284 -4.20 -26.55 -7.25
CA THR A 284 -2.86 -26.08 -7.64
C THR A 284 -1.88 -27.24 -7.83
N TRP A 285 -1.93 -28.26 -6.97
CA TRP A 285 -1.08 -29.44 -7.13
C TRP A 285 -1.38 -30.21 -8.43
N GLU A 286 -2.63 -30.29 -8.83
CA GLU A 286 -3.03 -30.95 -10.09
C GLU A 286 -2.46 -30.26 -11.34
N GLU A 287 -2.27 -28.95 -11.28
CA GLU A 287 -1.62 -28.15 -12.35
C GLU A 287 -0.09 -28.28 -12.37
N THR A 288 0.54 -28.83 -11.30
CA THR A 288 1.99 -28.90 -11.19
C THR A 288 2.57 -30.14 -11.85
N THR A 289 3.80 -30.00 -12.32
CA THR A 289 4.65 -31.11 -12.78
C THR A 289 5.89 -31.20 -11.91
N PRO A 290 6.69 -32.29 -11.99
CA PRO A 290 7.96 -32.37 -11.26
C PRO A 290 8.93 -31.23 -11.52
N TYR A 291 8.81 -30.56 -12.68
CA TYR A 291 9.67 -29.47 -13.13
C TYR A 291 9.17 -28.08 -12.71
N ILE A 292 7.89 -27.98 -12.30
CA ILE A 292 7.26 -26.70 -11.97
C ILE A 292 7.07 -26.62 -10.44
N PRO A 293 7.92 -25.88 -9.72
CA PRO A 293 7.75 -25.70 -8.27
C PRO A 293 6.58 -24.78 -7.94
N VAL A 294 6.05 -24.93 -6.73
CA VAL A 294 5.04 -24.03 -6.17
C VAL A 294 5.72 -23.10 -5.17
N ILE A 295 5.60 -21.79 -5.37
CA ILE A 295 6.10 -20.78 -4.45
C ILE A 295 4.93 -20.18 -3.68
N CYS A 296 4.92 -20.39 -2.36
CA CYS A 296 4.00 -19.75 -1.44
C CYS A 296 4.60 -18.42 -0.97
N LEU A 297 4.01 -17.32 -1.40
CA LEU A 297 4.36 -15.98 -0.98
C LEU A 297 3.72 -15.71 0.39
N LEU A 298 4.55 -15.48 1.39
CA LEU A 298 4.10 -15.30 2.76
C LEU A 298 3.89 -13.84 3.10
N SER A 299 2.83 -13.55 3.84
CA SER A 299 2.72 -12.36 4.67
C SER A 299 3.20 -12.69 6.09
N ALA A 300 3.58 -11.66 6.86
CA ALA A 300 4.01 -11.83 8.23
C ALA A 300 3.00 -12.65 9.07
N GLY A 301 3.50 -13.71 9.70
CA GLY A 301 2.69 -14.59 10.57
C GLY A 301 1.86 -15.63 9.83
N SER A 302 2.03 -15.81 8.52
CA SER A 302 1.37 -16.87 7.75
C SER A 302 2.31 -18.07 7.53
N ASP A 303 1.78 -19.28 7.60
CA ASP A 303 2.51 -20.51 7.35
C ASP A 303 1.60 -21.56 6.67
N PRO A 304 1.86 -21.90 5.41
CA PRO A 304 1.07 -22.90 4.66
C PRO A 304 1.49 -24.36 4.94
N THR A 305 2.53 -24.59 5.75
CA THR A 305 3.13 -25.92 5.94
C THR A 305 2.10 -26.96 6.34
N LYS A 306 1.19 -26.65 7.27
CA LYS A 306 0.14 -27.58 7.69
C LYS A 306 -0.82 -27.97 6.56
N LEU A 307 -1.20 -27.03 5.70
CA LEU A 307 -2.07 -27.30 4.55
C LEU A 307 -1.41 -28.24 3.55
N ILE A 308 -0.10 -28.04 3.31
CA ILE A 308 0.70 -28.90 2.42
C ILE A 308 0.90 -30.29 3.04
N GLU A 309 1.13 -30.38 4.36
CA GLU A 309 1.25 -31.64 5.08
C GLU A 309 -0.05 -32.46 5.03
N GLU A 310 -1.20 -31.82 5.22
CA GLU A 310 -2.51 -32.47 5.14
C GLU A 310 -2.78 -32.99 3.73
N LEU A 311 -2.43 -32.21 2.70
CA LEU A 311 -2.54 -32.66 1.31
C LEU A 311 -1.60 -33.84 1.02
N ALA A 312 -0.35 -33.80 1.46
CA ALA A 312 0.59 -34.90 1.30
C ALA A 312 0.09 -36.19 1.96
N LYS A 313 -0.46 -36.08 3.20
CA LYS A 313 -1.12 -37.23 3.87
C LYS A 313 -2.31 -37.75 3.11
N LYS A 314 -3.17 -36.89 2.54
CA LYS A 314 -4.31 -37.26 1.72
C LYS A 314 -3.87 -38.04 0.47
N LYS A 315 -2.78 -37.61 -0.18
CA LYS A 315 -2.20 -38.25 -1.36
C LYS A 315 -1.29 -39.45 -1.01
N LYS A 316 -1.07 -39.74 0.29
CA LYS A 316 -0.19 -40.80 0.82
C LYS A 316 1.26 -40.68 0.39
N LEU A 317 1.73 -39.44 0.21
CA LEU A 317 3.09 -39.09 -0.14
C LEU A 317 3.85 -38.56 1.08
N LYS A 318 5.16 -38.83 1.14
CA LYS A 318 6.00 -38.33 2.21
C LYS A 318 6.45 -36.92 1.89
N LEU A 319 6.22 -36.01 2.85
CA LEU A 319 6.73 -34.65 2.80
C LEU A 319 7.93 -34.53 3.75
N SER A 320 9.01 -33.95 3.24
CA SER A 320 10.22 -33.63 4.01
C SER A 320 10.52 -32.13 3.88
N GLY A 321 10.80 -31.45 5.00
CA GLY A 321 10.99 -30.01 5.03
C GLY A 321 12.38 -29.60 5.59
N VAL A 322 12.88 -28.45 5.10
CA VAL A 322 14.03 -27.77 5.67
C VAL A 322 13.81 -26.28 5.62
N SER A 323 14.07 -25.60 6.77
CA SER A 323 14.06 -24.13 6.81
C SER A 323 15.41 -23.61 6.38
N MET A 324 15.40 -22.73 5.37
CA MET A 324 16.63 -22.16 4.83
C MET A 324 17.24 -21.15 5.79
N GLY A 325 18.50 -21.33 6.07
CA GLY A 325 19.31 -20.46 6.90
C GLY A 325 20.77 -20.74 6.61
N GLN A 326 21.68 -20.09 7.28
CA GLN A 326 23.09 -20.26 7.01
C GLN A 326 23.54 -21.72 7.20
N GLY A 327 24.10 -22.33 6.15
CA GLY A 327 24.62 -23.70 6.18
C GLY A 327 23.59 -24.81 5.92
N GLN A 328 22.31 -24.48 5.70
CA GLN A 328 21.25 -25.46 5.43
C GLN A 328 21.18 -25.89 3.96
N GLU A 329 21.89 -25.23 3.08
CA GLU A 329 21.93 -25.51 1.63
C GLU A 329 22.40 -26.98 1.34
N ILE A 330 23.35 -27.47 2.16
CA ILE A 330 23.87 -28.84 2.02
C ILE A 330 22.81 -29.88 2.32
N ILE A 331 22.00 -29.63 3.37
CA ILE A 331 20.90 -30.50 3.79
C ILE A 331 19.80 -30.47 2.74
N ALA A 332 19.43 -29.28 2.26
CA ALA A 332 18.43 -29.08 1.24
C ALA A 332 18.80 -29.82 -0.07
N ARG A 333 20.06 -29.73 -0.50
CA ARG A 333 20.57 -30.41 -1.70
C ARG A 333 20.42 -31.94 -1.58
N LYS A 334 20.85 -32.53 -0.46
CA LYS A 334 20.73 -33.96 -0.22
C LYS A 334 19.25 -34.40 -0.18
N LEU A 335 18.41 -33.60 0.42
CA LEU A 335 16.98 -33.85 0.53
C LEU A 335 16.33 -33.91 -0.86
N ILE A 336 16.57 -32.89 -1.69
CA ILE A 336 16.03 -32.81 -3.05
C ILE A 336 16.54 -33.98 -3.90
N GLN A 337 17.84 -34.29 -3.87
CA GLN A 337 18.42 -35.41 -4.63
C GLN A 337 17.82 -36.78 -4.23
N THR A 338 17.44 -36.94 -2.96
CA THR A 338 16.81 -38.16 -2.47
C THR A 338 15.34 -38.21 -2.89
N ALA A 339 14.63 -37.10 -2.76
CA ALA A 339 13.20 -36.98 -3.06
C ALA A 339 12.90 -37.13 -4.54
N VAL A 340 13.73 -36.57 -5.40
CA VAL A 340 13.63 -36.72 -6.87
C VAL A 340 13.65 -38.18 -7.32
N LYS A 341 14.51 -39.00 -6.67
CA LYS A 341 14.62 -40.44 -7.01
C LYS A 341 13.47 -41.28 -6.47
N LYS A 342 12.86 -40.84 -5.35
CA LYS A 342 11.81 -41.62 -4.65
C LYS A 342 10.39 -41.14 -4.94
N GLY A 343 10.22 -39.99 -5.61
CA GLY A 343 8.92 -39.35 -5.80
C GLY A 343 8.34 -38.74 -4.52
N GLU A 344 9.20 -38.30 -3.56
CA GLU A 344 8.76 -37.67 -2.32
C GLU A 344 8.58 -36.16 -2.53
N TRP A 345 7.78 -35.51 -1.68
CA TRP A 345 7.64 -34.06 -1.70
C TRP A 345 8.66 -33.38 -0.81
N VAL A 346 9.13 -32.21 -1.23
CA VAL A 346 10.06 -31.38 -0.47
C VAL A 346 9.48 -30.01 -0.26
N ILE A 347 9.56 -29.49 0.97
CA ILE A 347 9.25 -28.10 1.28
C ILE A 347 10.50 -27.36 1.76
N LEU A 348 10.86 -26.29 1.06
CA LEU A 348 11.93 -25.36 1.47
C LEU A 348 11.27 -24.13 2.08
N GLN A 349 11.51 -23.91 3.37
CA GLN A 349 10.90 -22.82 4.10
C GLN A 349 11.86 -21.62 4.21
N ASN A 350 11.30 -20.40 4.24
CA ASN A 350 12.01 -19.15 4.42
C ASN A 350 13.16 -18.94 3.41
N THR A 351 12.91 -19.26 2.17
CA THR A 351 13.95 -19.29 1.11
C THR A 351 14.52 -17.91 0.77
N HIS A 352 13.86 -16.82 1.15
CA HIS A 352 14.38 -15.46 1.07
C HIS A 352 15.68 -15.27 1.89
N LEU A 353 15.98 -16.17 2.85
CA LEU A 353 17.24 -16.20 3.60
C LEU A 353 18.38 -16.92 2.89
N GLY A 354 18.10 -17.67 1.80
CA GLY A 354 19.05 -18.48 1.07
C GLY A 354 19.00 -18.27 -0.44
N LEU A 355 19.04 -17.04 -0.92
CA LEU A 355 18.84 -16.67 -2.33
C LEU A 355 19.84 -17.31 -3.29
N ASN A 356 21.09 -17.47 -2.89
CA ASN A 356 22.12 -18.12 -3.71
C ASN A 356 21.75 -19.57 -4.06
N TYR A 357 21.18 -20.29 -3.11
CA TYR A 357 20.72 -21.64 -3.33
C TYR A 357 19.47 -21.69 -4.22
N MET A 358 18.60 -20.69 -4.17
CA MET A 358 17.46 -20.59 -5.07
C MET A 358 17.88 -20.46 -6.53
N ALA A 359 18.94 -19.74 -6.83
CA ALA A 359 19.52 -19.69 -8.18
C ALA A 359 20.11 -21.06 -8.63
N GLU A 360 20.67 -21.83 -7.70
CA GLU A 360 21.14 -23.21 -7.98
C GLU A 360 19.96 -24.14 -8.29
N ILE A 361 18.85 -24.04 -7.57
CA ILE A 361 17.61 -24.81 -7.81
C ILE A 361 17.04 -24.51 -9.19
N GLU A 362 16.99 -23.24 -9.59
CA GLU A 362 16.56 -22.84 -10.93
C GLU A 362 17.35 -23.60 -12.02
N VAL A 363 18.68 -23.57 -11.91
CA VAL A 363 19.55 -24.28 -12.86
C VAL A 363 19.35 -25.79 -12.81
N TYR A 364 19.17 -26.33 -11.61
CA TYR A 364 18.95 -27.77 -11.40
C TYR A 364 17.67 -28.26 -12.08
N LEU A 365 16.54 -27.59 -11.83
CA LEU A 365 15.25 -27.95 -12.42
C LEU A 365 15.22 -27.74 -13.94
N THR A 366 15.92 -26.73 -14.45
CA THR A 366 15.98 -26.44 -15.89
C THR A 366 16.80 -27.49 -16.66
N LYS A 367 17.83 -28.06 -16.03
CA LYS A 367 18.75 -29.03 -16.65
C LYS A 367 18.42 -30.48 -16.35
N ALA A 368 17.48 -30.75 -15.46
CA ALA A 368 17.13 -32.13 -15.10
C ALA A 368 16.50 -32.86 -16.29
N GLU A 369 17.07 -34.00 -16.66
CA GLU A 369 16.55 -34.84 -17.77
C GLU A 369 15.42 -35.76 -17.32
N GLU A 370 15.53 -36.33 -16.11
CA GLU A 370 14.53 -37.25 -15.55
C GLU A 370 14.23 -36.91 -14.09
N LEU A 371 13.00 -36.56 -13.78
CA LEU A 371 12.44 -36.43 -12.43
C LEU A 371 11.32 -37.39 -12.23
N HIS A 372 11.15 -37.96 -11.03
CA HIS A 372 10.03 -38.86 -10.73
C HIS A 372 8.70 -38.13 -10.83
N ASP A 373 7.67 -38.70 -11.44
CA ASP A 373 6.38 -38.07 -11.72
C ASP A 373 5.66 -37.53 -10.47
N ASP A 374 5.81 -38.21 -9.34
CA ASP A 374 5.21 -37.80 -8.07
C ASP A 374 6.01 -36.74 -7.31
N PHE A 375 7.23 -36.44 -7.75
CA PHE A 375 8.07 -35.40 -7.08
C PHE A 375 7.42 -34.03 -7.18
N ARG A 376 7.38 -33.30 -6.07
CA ARG A 376 6.94 -31.89 -6.03
C ARG A 376 7.84 -31.08 -5.11
N LEU A 377 8.18 -29.89 -5.56
CA LEU A 377 8.95 -28.92 -4.79
C LEU A 377 8.05 -27.76 -4.37
N TRP A 378 7.90 -27.61 -3.06
CA TRP A 378 7.19 -26.51 -2.43
C TRP A 378 8.22 -25.53 -1.84
N ILE A 379 8.00 -24.25 -2.05
CA ILE A 379 8.91 -23.19 -1.60
C ILE A 379 8.08 -22.17 -0.84
N THR A 380 8.51 -21.75 0.34
CA THR A 380 7.92 -20.62 1.02
C THR A 380 8.91 -19.45 1.09
N ALA A 381 8.46 -18.25 0.75
CA ALA A 381 9.29 -17.06 0.71
C ALA A 381 8.51 -15.82 1.11
N GLU A 382 9.15 -14.92 1.84
CA GLU A 382 8.70 -13.54 1.90
C GLU A 382 9.18 -12.76 0.67
N PRO A 383 8.49 -11.68 0.26
CA PRO A 383 8.92 -10.87 -0.86
C PRO A 383 10.34 -10.33 -0.69
N HIS A 384 11.20 -10.59 -1.65
CA HIS A 384 12.57 -10.09 -1.64
C HIS A 384 12.97 -9.55 -3.03
N PRO A 385 13.55 -8.33 -3.12
CA PRO A 385 13.85 -7.69 -4.40
C PRO A 385 14.89 -8.42 -5.26
N GLN A 386 15.73 -9.24 -4.66
CA GLN A 386 16.77 -10.00 -5.34
C GLN A 386 16.42 -11.48 -5.52
N PHE A 387 15.14 -11.86 -5.39
CA PHE A 387 14.73 -13.25 -5.62
C PHE A 387 14.98 -13.64 -7.10
N PRO A 388 15.49 -14.86 -7.41
CA PRO A 388 15.80 -15.25 -8.79
C PRO A 388 14.57 -15.19 -9.70
N ILE A 389 14.63 -14.33 -10.72
CA ILE A 389 13.51 -14.07 -11.63
C ILE A 389 13.15 -15.32 -12.44
N GLY A 390 14.13 -16.09 -12.91
CA GLY A 390 13.89 -17.31 -13.69
C GLY A 390 13.12 -18.35 -12.89
N LEU A 391 13.44 -18.54 -11.60
CA LEU A 391 12.69 -19.44 -10.72
C LEU A 391 11.25 -18.95 -10.53
N LEU A 392 11.02 -17.63 -10.37
CA LEU A 392 9.67 -17.06 -10.29
C LEU A 392 8.87 -17.29 -11.58
N GLN A 393 9.52 -17.13 -12.75
CA GLN A 393 8.88 -17.27 -14.05
C GLN A 393 8.50 -18.73 -14.40
N MET A 394 9.17 -19.71 -13.83
CA MET A 394 8.83 -21.12 -14.05
C MET A 394 7.89 -21.70 -12.98
N SER A 395 7.62 -20.97 -11.90
CA SER A 395 6.88 -21.46 -10.73
C SER A 395 5.42 -21.04 -10.74
N ILE A 396 4.55 -21.86 -10.16
CA ILE A 396 3.21 -21.43 -9.77
C ILE A 396 3.28 -20.68 -8.46
N LYS A 397 2.63 -19.54 -8.39
CA LYS A 397 2.63 -18.67 -7.18
C LYS A 397 1.30 -18.77 -6.46
N LEU A 398 1.37 -18.94 -5.14
CA LEU A 398 0.27 -18.84 -4.21
C LEU A 398 0.60 -17.82 -3.15
N THR A 399 -0.30 -16.91 -2.86
CA THR A 399 -0.16 -16.05 -1.67
C THR A 399 -0.84 -16.70 -0.48
N ASN A 400 -0.16 -16.74 0.66
CA ASN A 400 -0.74 -17.15 1.92
C ASN A 400 -0.69 -15.97 2.88
N GLU A 401 -1.85 -15.40 3.19
CA GLU A 401 -1.97 -14.28 4.11
C GLU A 401 -2.68 -14.74 5.38
N ALA A 402 -2.28 -14.16 6.50
CA ALA A 402 -2.96 -14.40 7.76
C ALA A 402 -4.42 -13.93 7.64
N PRO A 403 -5.39 -14.69 8.15
CA PRO A 403 -6.79 -14.31 8.10
C PRO A 403 -7.01 -12.98 8.82
N VAL A 404 -7.83 -12.10 8.22
CA VAL A 404 -8.11 -10.74 8.71
C VAL A 404 -9.43 -10.73 9.49
N GLY A 405 -9.46 -9.95 10.58
CA GLY A 405 -10.62 -9.71 11.42
C GLY A 405 -10.62 -10.50 12.74
N MET A 406 -11.33 -9.96 13.72
CA MET A 406 -11.35 -10.51 15.10
C MET A 406 -11.85 -11.95 15.16
N ARG A 407 -12.92 -12.28 14.41
CA ARG A 407 -13.43 -13.66 14.33
C ARG A 407 -12.38 -14.63 13.80
N ALA A 408 -11.72 -14.27 12.70
CA ALA A 408 -10.69 -15.09 12.07
C ALA A 408 -9.42 -15.18 12.95
N GLY A 409 -9.01 -14.08 13.57
CA GLY A 409 -7.91 -14.02 14.53
C GLY A 409 -8.14 -14.90 15.74
N LEU A 410 -9.33 -14.81 16.36
CA LEU A 410 -9.73 -15.66 17.49
C LEU A 410 -9.80 -17.14 17.11
N ARG A 411 -10.38 -17.47 15.94
CA ARG A 411 -10.41 -18.85 15.44
C ARG A 411 -9.01 -19.40 15.29
N ASN A 412 -8.09 -18.65 14.72
CA ASN A 412 -6.70 -19.05 14.56
C ASN A 412 -5.99 -19.18 15.92
N SER A 413 -6.15 -18.20 16.81
CA SER A 413 -5.56 -18.19 18.14
C SER A 413 -6.11 -19.29 19.05
N TYR A 414 -7.34 -19.74 18.84
CA TYR A 414 -8.00 -20.79 19.61
C TYR A 414 -7.90 -22.20 18.97
N ALA A 415 -7.42 -22.30 17.73
CA ALA A 415 -7.34 -23.56 17.00
C ALA A 415 -6.45 -24.63 17.66
N TRP A 416 -5.37 -24.20 18.33
CA TRP A 416 -4.44 -25.09 19.02
C TRP A 416 -4.87 -25.42 20.46
N VAL A 417 -5.90 -24.77 21.00
CA VAL A 417 -6.43 -25.06 22.33
C VAL A 417 -7.19 -26.38 22.29
N THR A 418 -6.72 -27.34 23.08
CA THR A 418 -7.34 -28.66 23.25
C THR A 418 -8.15 -28.74 24.54
N GLN A 419 -9.02 -29.74 24.63
CA GLN A 419 -9.76 -29.99 25.89
C GLN A 419 -8.82 -30.22 27.06
N ASP A 420 -7.71 -30.96 26.86
CA ASP A 420 -6.70 -31.21 27.93
C ASP A 420 -6.07 -29.92 28.45
N MET A 421 -5.87 -28.94 27.56
CA MET A 421 -5.38 -27.60 27.96
C MET A 421 -6.42 -26.83 28.76
N MET A 422 -7.69 -26.93 28.41
CA MET A 422 -8.78 -26.28 29.16
C MET A 422 -8.95 -26.89 30.54
N ASP A 423 -8.70 -28.18 30.68
CA ASP A 423 -8.83 -28.93 31.93
C ASP A 423 -7.51 -29.01 32.72
N ALA A 424 -6.42 -28.44 32.22
CA ALA A 424 -5.10 -28.44 32.87
C ALA A 424 -5.12 -27.83 34.28
N VAL A 425 -6.01 -26.87 34.53
CA VAL A 425 -6.25 -26.29 35.85
C VAL A 425 -7.75 -26.39 36.19
N PRO A 426 -8.14 -27.02 37.30
CA PRO A 426 -9.55 -27.29 37.64
C PRO A 426 -10.29 -26.06 38.20
N ARG A 427 -9.98 -24.88 37.68
CA ARG A 427 -10.60 -23.59 38.08
C ARG A 427 -11.22 -22.91 36.88
N TYR A 428 -12.41 -22.32 37.06
CA TYR A 428 -13.11 -21.64 36.00
C TYR A 428 -12.34 -20.37 35.50
N GLU A 429 -11.59 -19.72 36.39
CA GLU A 429 -10.79 -18.55 36.10
C GLU A 429 -9.76 -18.81 35.02
N TRP A 430 -9.22 -20.01 34.98
CA TRP A 430 -8.27 -20.43 33.96
C TRP A 430 -8.87 -20.34 32.54
N ARG A 431 -10.05 -20.90 32.34
CA ARG A 431 -10.70 -20.93 31.03
C ARG A 431 -11.05 -19.52 30.56
N GLN A 432 -11.51 -18.66 31.47
CA GLN A 432 -11.80 -17.25 31.12
C GLN A 432 -10.54 -16.48 30.77
N LEU A 433 -9.46 -16.61 31.51
CA LEU A 433 -8.19 -15.96 31.25
C LEU A 433 -7.54 -16.48 29.97
N LEU A 434 -7.66 -17.77 29.67
CA LEU A 434 -7.20 -18.37 28.40
C LEU A 434 -7.91 -17.73 27.19
N PHE A 435 -9.24 -17.63 27.24
CA PHE A 435 -9.99 -16.97 26.17
C PHE A 435 -9.66 -15.48 26.07
N THR A 436 -9.60 -14.78 27.19
CA THR A 436 -9.23 -13.36 27.26
C THR A 436 -7.82 -13.11 26.68
N MET A 437 -6.89 -14.05 26.89
CA MET A 437 -5.54 -13.96 26.31
C MET A 437 -5.56 -14.11 24.78
N CYS A 438 -6.30 -15.09 24.27
CA CYS A 438 -6.49 -15.26 22.83
C CYS A 438 -7.20 -14.03 22.20
N TYR A 439 -8.16 -13.45 22.92
CA TYR A 439 -8.84 -12.23 22.49
C TYR A 439 -7.87 -11.03 22.46
N LEU A 440 -7.07 -10.81 23.50
CA LEU A 440 -6.04 -9.77 23.50
C LEU A 440 -5.04 -9.97 22.36
N HIS A 441 -4.58 -11.19 22.13
CA HIS A 441 -3.67 -11.50 21.03
C HIS A 441 -4.26 -11.10 19.67
N SER A 442 -5.53 -11.42 19.45
CA SER A 442 -6.23 -11.04 18.22
C SER A 442 -6.37 -9.52 18.07
N ILE A 443 -6.66 -8.79 19.18
CA ILE A 443 -6.72 -7.33 19.18
C ILE A 443 -5.37 -6.72 18.79
N VAL A 444 -4.27 -7.13 19.40
CA VAL A 444 -2.96 -6.53 19.13
C VAL A 444 -2.47 -6.81 17.71
N GLN A 445 -2.82 -7.96 17.15
CA GLN A 445 -2.55 -8.29 15.76
C GLN A 445 -3.39 -7.45 14.79
N GLU A 446 -4.71 -7.42 14.98
CA GLU A 446 -5.64 -6.72 14.08
C GLU A 446 -5.50 -5.20 14.13
N ARG A 447 -5.12 -4.64 15.28
CA ARG A 447 -4.91 -3.20 15.41
C ARG A 447 -3.83 -2.66 14.46
N ARG A 448 -2.91 -3.50 13.97
CA ARG A 448 -1.89 -3.12 12.98
C ARG A 448 -2.46 -2.58 11.68
N LYS A 449 -3.66 -3.02 11.27
CA LYS A 449 -4.30 -2.58 10.03
C LYS A 449 -4.55 -1.07 9.96
N PHE A 450 -4.69 -0.41 11.11
CA PHE A 450 -4.92 1.03 11.18
C PHE A 450 -3.62 1.85 11.03
N GLY A 451 -2.47 1.21 10.83
CA GLY A 451 -1.20 1.91 10.68
C GLY A 451 -0.79 2.66 11.96
N PRO A 452 -0.25 3.89 11.84
CA PRO A 452 0.32 4.62 12.98
C PRO A 452 -0.67 4.96 14.09
N ILE A 453 -1.97 5.12 13.80
CA ILE A 453 -2.98 5.33 14.85
C ILE A 453 -3.23 4.04 15.65
N GLY A 454 -2.96 2.88 15.06
CA GLY A 454 -3.01 1.59 15.72
C GLY A 454 -1.76 1.34 16.57
N TRP A 455 -0.60 1.30 15.92
CA TRP A 455 0.72 1.12 16.52
C TRP A 455 1.70 2.06 15.85
N ASN A 456 2.50 2.79 16.60
CA ASN A 456 3.52 3.68 16.05
C ASN A 456 4.52 2.90 15.17
N ILE A 457 4.89 1.70 15.62
CA ILE A 457 5.72 0.73 14.90
C ILE A 457 4.90 -0.54 14.68
N GLN A 458 4.96 -1.09 13.48
CA GLN A 458 4.27 -2.34 13.17
C GLN A 458 5.06 -3.54 13.72
N TYR A 459 4.62 -4.05 14.87
CA TYR A 459 5.22 -5.23 15.51
C TYR A 459 4.61 -6.52 14.96
N GLU A 460 5.43 -7.57 14.90
CA GLU A 460 4.99 -8.91 14.51
C GLU A 460 4.74 -9.77 15.75
N PHE A 461 3.57 -9.61 16.34
CA PHE A 461 3.13 -10.48 17.42
C PHE A 461 2.72 -11.84 16.85
N ASN A 462 3.32 -12.91 17.36
CA ASN A 462 3.16 -14.26 16.82
C ASN A 462 2.62 -15.28 17.84
N ALA A 463 2.41 -16.50 17.39
CA ALA A 463 1.90 -17.58 18.23
C ALA A 463 2.83 -17.95 19.39
N SER A 464 4.14 -17.68 19.28
CA SER A 464 5.10 -17.93 20.39
C SER A 464 4.86 -16.97 21.54
N ASP A 465 4.54 -15.69 21.25
CA ASP A 465 4.22 -14.70 22.29
C ASP A 465 2.94 -15.10 23.04
N LEU A 466 1.90 -15.53 22.28
CA LEU A 466 0.68 -16.08 22.86
C LEU A 466 0.96 -17.32 23.72
N GLY A 467 1.72 -18.29 23.19
CA GLY A 467 2.07 -19.52 23.90
C GLY A 467 2.81 -19.25 25.21
N ALA A 468 3.77 -18.31 25.20
CA ALA A 468 4.51 -17.92 26.41
C ALA A 468 3.59 -17.28 27.46
N CYS A 469 2.66 -16.41 27.04
CA CYS A 469 1.67 -15.83 27.97
C CYS A 469 0.71 -16.87 28.54
N VAL A 470 0.23 -17.79 27.73
CA VAL A 470 -0.67 -18.88 28.16
C VAL A 470 0.04 -19.79 29.17
N GLN A 471 1.28 -20.17 28.90
CA GLN A 471 2.07 -20.99 29.84
C GLN A 471 2.34 -20.25 31.16
N PHE A 472 2.65 -18.97 31.11
CA PHE A 472 2.80 -18.14 32.31
C PHE A 472 1.49 -18.09 33.12
N LEU A 473 0.36 -17.81 32.48
CA LEU A 473 -0.95 -17.75 33.15
C LEU A 473 -1.32 -19.09 33.76
N GLN A 474 -1.10 -20.20 33.03
CA GLN A 474 -1.33 -21.56 33.55
C GLN A 474 -0.53 -21.82 34.83
N ASN A 475 0.77 -21.52 34.82
CA ASN A 475 1.64 -21.70 35.99
C ASN A 475 1.19 -20.80 37.15
N HIS A 476 0.83 -19.53 36.86
CA HIS A 476 0.40 -18.57 37.87
C HIS A 476 -0.90 -18.98 38.54
N ILE A 477 -1.89 -19.47 37.77
CA ILE A 477 -3.17 -19.97 38.35
C ILE A 477 -2.96 -21.29 39.10
N THR A 478 -2.09 -22.18 38.64
CA THR A 478 -1.74 -23.41 39.35
C THR A 478 -1.08 -23.09 40.71
N GLU A 479 -0.15 -22.14 40.73
CA GLU A 479 0.50 -21.69 41.97
C GLU A 479 -0.50 -21.01 42.90
N MET A 480 -1.44 -20.24 42.39
CA MET A 480 -2.52 -19.62 43.12
C MET A 480 -3.39 -20.68 43.80
N ASP A 481 -3.71 -21.78 43.11
CA ASP A 481 -4.48 -22.88 43.64
C ASP A 481 -3.74 -23.60 44.76
N MET A 482 -2.46 -23.90 44.56
CA MET A 482 -1.60 -24.49 45.59
C MET A 482 -1.50 -23.63 46.86
N LYS A 483 -1.42 -22.30 46.68
CA LYS A 483 -1.34 -21.34 47.80
C LYS A 483 -2.70 -20.99 48.40
N LYS A 484 -3.82 -21.53 47.85
CA LYS A 484 -5.20 -21.23 48.23
C LYS A 484 -5.53 -19.75 48.19
N LEU A 485 -5.01 -19.04 47.21
CA LEU A 485 -5.31 -17.64 46.97
C LEU A 485 -6.66 -17.48 46.22
N ASN A 486 -7.40 -16.42 46.55
CA ASN A 486 -8.73 -16.18 45.98
C ASN A 486 -8.69 -15.38 44.65
N SER A 487 -7.56 -14.78 44.33
CA SER A 487 -7.41 -13.93 43.12
C SER A 487 -5.97 -13.94 42.64
N PRO A 488 -5.74 -13.86 41.33
CA PRO A 488 -4.41 -13.66 40.77
C PRO A 488 -3.75 -12.38 41.28
N THR A 489 -2.42 -12.33 41.26
CA THR A 489 -1.66 -11.12 41.56
C THR A 489 -1.64 -10.25 40.30
N TRP A 490 -2.66 -9.40 40.14
CA TRP A 490 -2.88 -8.60 38.93
C TRP A 490 -1.67 -7.76 38.51
N PRO A 491 -0.94 -7.05 39.39
CA PRO A 491 0.27 -6.33 38.97
C PRO A 491 1.33 -7.22 38.34
N THR A 492 1.48 -8.47 38.82
CA THR A 492 2.41 -9.43 38.22
C THR A 492 1.90 -9.91 36.86
N VAL A 493 0.61 -10.23 36.75
CA VAL A 493 -0.01 -10.70 35.49
C VAL A 493 0.09 -9.62 34.42
N THR A 494 -0.30 -8.40 34.72
CA THR A 494 -0.24 -7.29 33.77
C THR A 494 1.19 -7.00 33.34
N TYR A 495 2.14 -6.90 34.27
CA TYR A 495 3.55 -6.67 33.99
C TYR A 495 4.17 -7.76 33.12
N MET A 496 3.90 -9.03 33.41
CA MET A 496 4.44 -10.13 32.61
C MET A 496 3.90 -10.15 31.20
N ILE A 497 2.62 -9.82 31.00
CA ILE A 497 2.02 -9.75 29.67
C ILE A 497 2.54 -8.52 28.92
N SER A 498 2.44 -7.32 29.51
CA SER A 498 2.70 -6.06 28.81
C SER A 498 4.18 -5.74 28.64
N SER A 499 4.99 -5.93 29.71
CA SER A 499 6.38 -5.47 29.69
C SER A 499 7.39 -6.58 29.35
N ILE A 500 7.04 -7.87 29.62
CA ILE A 500 7.98 -8.97 29.38
C ILE A 500 7.66 -9.72 28.08
N GLN A 501 6.46 -10.32 27.97
CA GLN A 501 6.14 -11.19 26.83
C GLN A 501 5.92 -10.41 25.54
N TYR A 502 4.94 -9.51 25.51
CA TYR A 502 4.72 -8.62 24.36
C TYR A 502 5.67 -7.43 24.36
N GLY A 503 5.96 -6.85 25.52
CA GLY A 503 6.86 -5.72 25.69
C GLY A 503 8.29 -5.98 25.25
N GLY A 504 8.76 -7.21 25.32
CA GLY A 504 10.07 -7.60 24.80
C GLY A 504 10.25 -7.34 23.28
N ARG A 505 9.15 -7.18 22.52
CA ARG A 505 9.16 -6.79 21.11
C ARG A 505 8.92 -5.30 20.89
N ILE A 506 8.31 -4.63 21.85
CA ILE A 506 7.93 -3.22 21.74
C ILE A 506 9.15 -2.35 22.04
N THR A 507 9.43 -1.42 21.12
CA THR A 507 10.59 -0.53 21.20
C THR A 507 10.21 0.94 21.30
N ASP A 508 8.94 1.28 21.11
CA ASP A 508 8.43 2.65 21.24
C ASP A 508 7.71 2.82 22.58
N GLY A 509 8.06 3.85 23.36
CA GLY A 509 7.51 4.06 24.70
C GLY A 509 6.01 4.37 24.75
N PHE A 510 5.43 4.94 23.68
CA PHE A 510 3.98 5.16 23.59
C PHE A 510 3.23 3.88 23.27
N ASP A 511 3.83 3.01 22.47
CA ASP A 511 3.30 1.67 22.20
C ASP A 511 3.38 0.77 23.44
N GLU A 512 4.44 0.91 24.26
CA GLU A 512 4.56 0.24 25.57
C GLU A 512 3.41 0.68 26.49
N LEU A 513 3.16 1.99 26.58
CA LEU A 513 2.04 2.53 27.38
C LEU A 513 0.67 2.04 26.88
N LEU A 514 0.53 1.87 25.55
CA LEU A 514 -0.68 1.28 24.96
C LEU A 514 -0.84 -0.19 25.38
N MET A 515 0.23 -0.97 25.32
CA MET A 515 0.19 -2.38 25.74
C MET A 515 -0.13 -2.53 27.24
N ASP A 516 0.45 -1.68 28.09
CA ASP A 516 0.13 -1.61 29.53
C ASP A 516 -1.35 -1.29 29.75
N THR A 517 -1.89 -0.35 28.97
CA THR A 517 -3.31 0.01 29.04
C THR A 517 -4.21 -1.17 28.67
N TYR A 518 -3.85 -1.95 27.65
CA TYR A 518 -4.59 -3.15 27.27
C TYR A 518 -4.52 -4.24 28.34
N ALA A 519 -3.33 -4.51 28.86
CA ALA A 519 -3.16 -5.50 29.92
C ALA A 519 -4.00 -5.13 31.15
N GLY A 520 -3.96 -3.87 31.59
CA GLY A 520 -4.77 -3.37 32.70
C GLY A 520 -6.28 -3.41 32.45
N LYS A 521 -6.71 -3.21 31.20
CA LYS A 521 -8.13 -3.26 30.81
C LYS A 521 -8.70 -4.68 30.86
N TYR A 522 -7.96 -5.67 30.37
CA TYR A 522 -8.45 -7.04 30.21
C TYR A 522 -8.05 -7.98 31.33
N PHE A 523 -6.96 -7.69 32.07
CA PHE A 523 -6.47 -8.52 33.16
C PHE A 523 -6.62 -7.80 34.50
N ASN A 524 -7.81 -7.87 35.05
CA ASN A 524 -8.19 -7.30 36.34
C ASN A 524 -9.26 -8.17 37.01
N GLN A 525 -9.71 -7.80 38.21
CA GLN A 525 -10.67 -8.59 38.98
C GLN A 525 -12.00 -8.84 38.23
N ASN A 526 -12.42 -7.89 37.36
CA ASN A 526 -13.66 -8.06 36.61
C ASN A 526 -13.54 -9.17 35.56
N ALA A 527 -12.33 -9.48 35.09
CA ALA A 527 -12.09 -10.54 34.11
C ALA A 527 -12.49 -11.93 34.63
N LEU A 528 -12.62 -12.09 35.93
CA LEU A 528 -13.06 -13.34 36.57
C LEU A 528 -14.57 -13.48 36.66
N THR A 529 -15.34 -12.48 36.24
CA THR A 529 -16.80 -12.57 36.22
C THR A 529 -17.24 -13.54 35.11
N LYS A 530 -18.04 -14.55 35.51
CA LYS A 530 -18.57 -15.54 34.57
C LYS A 530 -19.35 -14.89 33.43
N GLY A 531 -19.05 -15.29 32.19
CA GLY A 531 -19.72 -14.77 31.01
C GLY A 531 -19.53 -13.27 30.81
N ILE A 532 -18.40 -12.71 31.24
CA ILE A 532 -18.07 -11.29 31.03
C ILE A 532 -18.08 -10.97 29.54
N GLU A 533 -18.60 -9.80 29.22
CA GLU A 533 -18.55 -9.23 27.89
C GLU A 533 -17.31 -8.31 27.79
N LEU A 534 -16.32 -8.73 27.01
CA LEU A 534 -15.07 -7.99 26.82
C LEU A 534 -15.29 -6.74 25.95
N PHE A 535 -16.22 -6.83 25.03
CA PHE A 535 -16.75 -5.76 24.20
C PHE A 535 -18.16 -6.15 23.74
N PRO A 536 -19.09 -5.21 23.47
CA PRO A 536 -20.43 -5.52 22.99
C PRO A 536 -20.44 -6.55 21.84
N GLY A 537 -21.07 -7.71 22.08
CA GLY A 537 -21.09 -8.84 21.15
C GLY A 537 -19.89 -9.80 21.27
N TYR A 538 -18.93 -9.55 22.15
CA TYR A 538 -17.76 -10.43 22.40
C TYR A 538 -17.74 -10.91 23.86
N ARG A 539 -18.52 -11.94 24.11
CA ARG A 539 -18.66 -12.53 25.43
C ARG A 539 -17.73 -13.71 25.61
N VAL A 540 -17.17 -13.88 26.82
CA VAL A 540 -16.42 -15.08 27.18
C VAL A 540 -17.43 -16.21 27.42
N PRO A 541 -17.33 -17.35 26.71
CA PRO A 541 -18.26 -18.47 26.87
C PRO A 541 -18.21 -19.04 28.30
N ASP A 542 -19.36 -19.39 28.89
CA ASP A 542 -19.45 -20.06 30.18
C ASP A 542 -19.68 -21.57 29.98
N SER A 543 -18.70 -22.24 29.40
CA SER A 543 -18.72 -23.68 29.14
C SER A 543 -17.46 -24.36 29.63
N THR A 544 -17.49 -25.67 29.71
CA THR A 544 -16.34 -26.52 30.00
C THR A 544 -15.81 -27.22 28.75
N ASP A 545 -16.54 -27.17 27.66
CA ASP A 545 -16.21 -27.87 26.40
C ASP A 545 -15.56 -26.91 25.41
N VAL A 546 -14.44 -27.32 24.83
CA VAL A 546 -13.72 -26.56 23.80
C VAL A 546 -14.56 -26.35 22.52
N THR A 547 -15.50 -27.27 22.23
CA THR A 547 -16.35 -27.17 21.03
C THR A 547 -17.34 -26.03 21.15
N ASP A 548 -17.86 -25.74 22.35
CA ASP A 548 -18.75 -24.61 22.60
C ASP A 548 -18.01 -23.27 22.39
N PHE A 549 -16.76 -23.16 22.90
CA PHE A 549 -15.93 -21.97 22.67
C PHE A 549 -15.69 -21.73 21.18
N ARG A 550 -15.44 -22.79 20.40
CA ARG A 550 -15.24 -22.69 18.96
C ARG A 550 -16.54 -22.31 18.24
N ALA A 551 -17.68 -22.85 18.68
CA ALA A 551 -18.99 -22.51 18.11
C ALA A 551 -19.33 -21.02 18.37
N ASP A 552 -19.07 -20.52 19.59
CA ASP A 552 -19.29 -19.11 19.94
C ASP A 552 -18.36 -18.18 19.11
N ILE A 553 -17.10 -18.59 18.86
CA ILE A 553 -16.19 -17.84 17.98
C ILE A 553 -16.74 -17.79 16.54
N GLU A 554 -17.29 -18.89 16.03
CA GLU A 554 -17.90 -18.92 14.68
C GLU A 554 -19.20 -18.10 14.60
N ALA A 555 -19.86 -17.83 15.68
CA ALA A 555 -21.04 -16.96 15.75
C ALA A 555 -20.69 -15.45 15.81
N LEU A 556 -19.43 -15.07 16.02
CA LEU A 556 -19.01 -13.68 16.09
C LEU A 556 -19.26 -12.93 14.77
N PRO A 557 -19.48 -11.59 14.80
CA PRO A 557 -19.67 -10.77 13.62
C PRO A 557 -18.50 -10.90 12.62
N LEU A 558 -18.82 -10.82 11.33
CA LEU A 558 -17.80 -10.81 10.25
C LEU A 558 -17.09 -9.45 10.13
N THR A 559 -17.78 -8.40 10.54
CA THR A 559 -17.26 -7.02 10.49
C THR A 559 -17.19 -6.46 11.90
N GLU A 560 -16.08 -5.84 12.23
CA GLU A 560 -15.88 -5.20 13.53
C GLU A 560 -15.77 -3.67 13.41
N SER A 561 -16.24 -2.97 14.45
CA SER A 561 -16.00 -1.52 14.61
C SER A 561 -14.58 -1.27 15.17
N PRO A 562 -13.90 -0.18 14.77
CA PRO A 562 -12.64 0.23 15.37
C PRO A 562 -12.67 0.39 16.89
N GLU A 563 -13.84 0.56 17.47
CA GLU A 563 -14.03 0.70 18.93
C GLU A 563 -13.64 -0.55 19.71
N ILE A 564 -13.70 -1.73 19.11
CA ILE A 564 -13.21 -2.98 19.74
C ILE A 564 -11.72 -2.88 20.07
N PHE A 565 -10.98 -2.16 19.25
CA PHE A 565 -9.55 -1.86 19.44
C PHE A 565 -9.33 -0.61 20.30
N GLY A 566 -10.37 -0.01 20.87
CA GLY A 566 -10.32 1.25 21.63
C GLY A 566 -10.17 2.51 20.76
N LEU A 567 -10.13 2.38 19.43
CA LEU A 567 -10.01 3.50 18.50
C LEU A 567 -11.36 4.23 18.32
N HIS A 568 -11.31 5.46 17.83
CA HIS A 568 -12.51 6.15 17.38
C HIS A 568 -13.02 5.55 16.05
N PRO A 569 -14.33 5.54 15.76
CA PRO A 569 -14.87 5.03 14.48
C PRO A 569 -14.20 5.64 13.24
N ASN A 570 -13.74 6.89 13.32
CA ASN A 570 -13.00 7.55 12.24
C ASN A 570 -11.70 6.82 11.82
N ALA A 571 -11.16 5.93 12.64
CA ALA A 571 -9.97 5.15 12.30
C ALA A 571 -10.21 4.25 11.07
N ASP A 572 -11.44 3.79 10.83
CA ASP A 572 -11.80 3.04 9.63
C ASP A 572 -11.66 3.90 8.35
N LEU A 573 -12.01 5.18 8.44
CA LEU A 573 -11.81 6.13 7.34
C LEU A 573 -10.32 6.28 7.01
N THR A 574 -9.46 6.43 8.03
CA THR A 574 -8.01 6.52 7.85
C THR A 574 -7.47 5.28 7.16
N PHE A 575 -7.87 4.09 7.61
CA PHE A 575 -7.47 2.82 7.01
C PHE A 575 -7.88 2.73 5.54
N ARG A 576 -9.15 3.01 5.23
CA ARG A 576 -9.68 2.94 3.86
C ARG A 576 -9.05 3.98 2.94
N THR A 577 -8.87 5.21 3.41
CA THR A 577 -8.21 6.27 2.63
C THR A 577 -6.75 5.92 2.32
N LEU A 578 -6.03 5.35 3.29
CA LEU A 578 -4.66 4.87 3.08
C LEU A 578 -4.62 3.74 2.03
N ALA A 579 -5.54 2.79 2.10
CA ALA A 579 -5.64 1.70 1.12
C ALA A 579 -5.91 2.21 -0.31
N VAL A 580 -6.78 3.21 -0.47
CA VAL A 580 -7.05 3.86 -1.76
C VAL A 580 -5.82 4.61 -2.27
N SER A 581 -5.14 5.37 -1.41
CA SER A 581 -3.91 6.08 -1.77
C SER A 581 -2.83 5.10 -2.26
N GLN A 582 -2.65 3.97 -1.59
CA GLN A 582 -1.74 2.90 -2.01
C GLN A 582 -2.16 2.28 -3.36
N MET A 583 -3.45 2.03 -3.56
CA MET A 583 -3.99 1.53 -4.82
C MET A 583 -3.69 2.48 -5.97
N VAL A 584 -3.97 3.77 -5.80
CA VAL A 584 -3.71 4.81 -6.82
C VAL A 584 -2.22 4.93 -7.11
N SER A 585 -1.37 4.99 -6.07
CA SER A 585 0.09 5.03 -6.24
C SER A 585 0.61 3.81 -7.01
N THR A 586 0.13 2.62 -6.67
CA THR A 586 0.48 1.38 -7.38
C THR A 586 0.14 1.46 -8.87
N ILE A 587 -1.04 1.98 -9.21
CA ILE A 587 -1.44 2.15 -10.61
C ILE A 587 -0.53 3.15 -11.32
N VAL A 588 -0.25 4.29 -10.70
CA VAL A 588 0.65 5.33 -11.26
C VAL A 588 2.06 4.78 -11.51
N ASP A 589 2.60 4.02 -10.57
CA ASP A 589 3.95 3.43 -10.66
C ASP A 589 4.06 2.36 -11.75
N THR A 590 2.93 1.72 -12.13
CA THR A 590 2.87 0.72 -13.21
C THR A 590 2.59 1.32 -14.58
N MET A 591 2.19 2.59 -14.67
CA MET A 591 1.91 3.21 -15.98
C MET A 591 3.17 3.30 -16.84
N PRO A 592 3.07 3.03 -18.15
CA PRO A 592 4.20 3.19 -19.06
C PRO A 592 4.77 4.61 -19.00
N LYS A 593 6.06 4.73 -18.78
CA LYS A 593 6.76 6.02 -18.68
C LYS A 593 6.93 6.75 -20.01
N SER A 594 6.61 6.12 -21.13
CA SER A 594 6.65 6.71 -22.46
C SER A 594 5.25 6.89 -23.01
N GLY A 595 4.93 8.12 -23.40
CA GLY A 595 3.63 8.52 -23.91
C GLY A 595 3.17 7.70 -25.11
N GLY A 596 2.17 6.87 -24.88
CA GLY A 596 1.41 6.22 -25.94
C GLY A 596 0.40 7.21 -26.53
N GLY A 597 0.48 7.39 -27.82
CA GLY A 597 -0.30 8.19 -28.74
C GLY A 597 -1.76 8.47 -28.36
N GLY A 598 -2.01 9.71 -28.15
CA GLY A 598 -3.31 10.35 -28.16
C GLY A 598 -3.06 11.85 -28.23
N GLY A 599 -3.63 12.56 -29.18
CA GLY A 599 -3.39 13.95 -29.59
C GLY A 599 -3.29 15.07 -28.55
N GLY A 600 -2.63 14.82 -27.43
CA GLY A 600 -2.33 15.78 -26.37
C GLY A 600 -0.86 16.22 -26.40
N LYS A 601 -0.53 17.26 -25.60
CA LYS A 601 0.83 17.74 -25.40
C LYS A 601 1.75 16.61 -24.90
N SER A 602 3.01 16.60 -25.36
CA SER A 602 3.97 15.60 -24.88
C SER A 602 4.25 15.73 -23.38
N PRO A 603 4.69 14.67 -22.70
CA PRO A 603 5.10 14.77 -21.29
C PRO A 603 6.13 15.87 -21.06
N GLU A 604 7.07 16.03 -21.98
CA GLU A 604 8.09 17.06 -21.94
C GLU A 604 7.50 18.48 -22.05
N GLU A 605 6.52 18.69 -22.92
CA GLU A 605 5.82 19.98 -23.05
C GLU A 605 5.05 20.34 -21.78
N ILE A 606 4.37 19.36 -21.17
CA ILE A 606 3.62 19.55 -19.91
C ILE A 606 4.59 19.90 -18.80
N VAL A 607 5.67 19.14 -18.65
CA VAL A 607 6.68 19.37 -17.60
C VAL A 607 7.40 20.69 -17.83
N ASN A 608 7.70 21.07 -19.08
CA ASN A 608 8.30 22.36 -19.38
C ASN A 608 7.41 23.52 -18.92
N ALA A 609 6.09 23.42 -19.12
CA ALA A 609 5.14 24.41 -18.64
C ALA A 609 5.10 24.48 -17.10
N ILE A 610 5.13 23.32 -16.43
CA ILE A 610 5.21 23.25 -14.96
C ILE A 610 6.52 23.88 -14.46
N CYS A 611 7.65 23.58 -15.10
CA CYS A 611 8.95 24.17 -14.74
C CYS A 611 8.93 25.69 -14.89
N ALA A 612 8.33 26.22 -15.96
CA ALA A 612 8.22 27.67 -16.17
C ALA A 612 7.36 28.33 -15.09
N ASP A 613 6.21 27.73 -14.74
CA ASP A 613 5.33 28.22 -13.69
C ASP A 613 6.01 28.22 -12.33
N LEU A 614 6.65 27.11 -11.94
CA LEU A 614 7.35 27.00 -10.66
C LEU A 614 8.54 27.97 -10.57
N LEU A 615 9.33 28.12 -11.65
CA LEU A 615 10.47 29.06 -11.69
C LEU A 615 10.03 30.52 -11.55
N SER A 616 8.84 30.85 -12.04
CA SER A 616 8.30 32.22 -11.88
C SER A 616 7.90 32.57 -10.44
N LYS A 617 7.65 31.55 -9.62
CA LYS A 617 7.13 31.67 -8.25
C LYS A 617 8.17 31.33 -7.17
N VAL A 618 9.28 30.68 -7.57
CA VAL A 618 10.33 30.27 -6.60
C VAL A 618 10.94 31.50 -5.95
N PRO A 619 11.06 31.56 -4.61
CA PRO A 619 11.66 32.71 -3.93
C PRO A 619 13.17 32.76 -4.18
N GLU A 620 13.74 33.96 -4.09
CA GLU A 620 15.18 34.11 -4.12
C GLU A 620 15.84 33.58 -2.84
N PRO A 621 17.00 32.93 -2.93
CA PRO A 621 17.75 32.51 -1.76
C PRO A 621 18.16 33.70 -0.92
N PHE A 622 18.18 33.52 0.39
CA PHE A 622 18.76 34.55 1.30
C PHE A 622 20.25 34.73 1.03
N VAL A 623 20.68 35.95 0.78
CA VAL A 623 22.10 36.29 0.59
C VAL A 623 22.82 36.19 1.95
N PRO A 624 23.85 35.31 2.08
CA PRO A 624 24.47 35.00 3.37
C PRO A 624 25.02 36.21 4.11
N GLU A 625 25.64 37.16 3.41
CA GLU A 625 26.21 38.37 3.96
C GLU A 625 25.12 39.29 4.55
N ILE A 626 24.02 39.46 3.80
CA ILE A 626 22.90 40.31 4.25
C ILE A 626 22.18 39.63 5.43
N ALA A 627 21.94 38.32 5.34
CA ALA A 627 21.33 37.57 6.44
C ALA A 627 22.18 37.67 7.73
N LYS A 628 23.50 37.56 7.63
CA LYS A 628 24.42 37.68 8.76
C LYS A 628 24.35 39.05 9.42
N GLU A 629 24.28 40.11 8.63
CA GLU A 629 24.15 41.49 9.18
C GLU A 629 22.77 41.71 9.84
N MET A 630 21.71 41.16 9.28
CA MET A 630 20.37 41.25 9.88
C MET A 630 20.30 40.46 11.20
N LEU A 631 20.88 39.27 11.28
CA LEU A 631 20.93 38.46 12.50
C LEU A 631 21.64 39.17 13.66
N LYS A 632 22.66 40.01 13.36
CA LYS A 632 23.31 40.85 14.39
C LYS A 632 22.40 41.91 14.98
N LYS A 633 21.40 42.37 14.20
CA LYS A 633 20.45 43.41 14.61
C LYS A 633 19.28 42.87 15.43
N LEU A 634 19.05 41.55 15.42
CA LEU A 634 17.99 40.97 16.21
C LEU A 634 18.23 41.13 17.73
N PRO A 635 17.16 41.23 18.53
CA PRO A 635 17.27 41.36 19.99
C PRO A 635 18.10 40.21 20.59
N GLY A 636 19.13 40.56 21.41
CA GLY A 636 20.06 39.60 21.99
C GLY A 636 21.16 39.09 21.06
N GLY A 637 21.16 39.49 19.79
CA GLY A 637 22.24 39.26 18.85
C GLY A 637 22.35 37.81 18.34
N PRO A 638 23.43 37.45 17.62
CA PRO A 638 23.58 36.17 16.92
C PRO A 638 23.82 34.98 17.83
N THR A 639 24.08 35.21 19.15
CA THR A 639 24.33 34.13 20.12
C THR A 639 23.07 33.68 20.88
N GLN A 640 21.93 34.34 20.66
CA GLN A 640 20.67 33.91 21.26
C GLN A 640 20.22 32.57 20.66
N PRO A 641 19.73 31.62 21.48
CA PRO A 641 19.35 30.30 21.01
C PRO A 641 18.40 30.32 19.84
N LEU A 642 17.32 31.10 19.89
CA LEU A 642 16.36 31.23 18.80
C LEU A 642 16.96 31.91 17.56
N THR A 643 17.91 32.84 17.70
CA THR A 643 18.60 33.45 16.55
C THR A 643 19.55 32.46 15.88
N VAL A 644 20.22 31.61 16.65
CA VAL A 644 21.05 30.52 16.12
C VAL A 644 20.20 29.53 15.34
N HIS A 645 19.02 29.17 15.89
CA HIS A 645 18.06 28.31 15.20
C HIS A 645 17.59 28.93 13.87
N LEU A 646 17.20 30.20 13.87
CA LEU A 646 16.80 30.93 12.65
C LEU A 646 17.87 30.84 11.56
N ARG A 647 19.14 31.08 11.92
CA ARG A 647 20.27 30.97 10.98
C ARG A 647 20.33 29.56 10.35
N GLN A 648 20.24 28.50 11.17
CA GLN A 648 20.30 27.12 10.70
C GLN A 648 19.14 26.78 9.76
N GLU A 649 17.94 27.29 10.04
CA GLU A 649 16.77 27.10 9.20
C GLU A 649 16.91 27.83 7.84
N ILE A 650 17.45 29.08 7.85
CA ILE A 650 17.76 29.84 6.62
C ILE A 650 18.77 29.08 5.75
N ASP A 651 19.87 28.59 6.36
CA ASP A 651 20.90 27.86 5.62
C ASP A 651 20.33 26.59 4.95
N ARG A 652 19.46 25.86 5.66
CA ARG A 652 18.77 24.67 5.11
C ARG A 652 17.81 25.03 3.99
N LEU A 653 17.02 26.08 4.16
CA LEU A 653 16.06 26.52 3.15
C LEU A 653 16.76 26.96 1.86
N ASN A 654 17.88 27.68 1.98
CA ASN A 654 18.71 28.08 0.84
C ASN A 654 19.18 26.88 0.01
N ILE A 655 19.63 25.80 0.67
CA ILE A 655 20.05 24.58 -0.03
C ILE A 655 18.92 24.04 -0.91
N ILE A 656 17.69 24.08 -0.42
CA ILE A 656 16.52 23.56 -1.15
C ILE A 656 16.12 24.49 -2.28
N ILE A 657 16.08 25.80 -2.05
CA ILE A 657 15.75 26.80 -3.08
C ILE A 657 16.75 26.67 -4.25
N ILE A 658 18.04 26.60 -3.94
CA ILE A 658 19.10 26.46 -4.95
C ILE A 658 18.97 25.14 -5.71
N LEU A 659 18.74 24.02 -4.99
CA LEU A 659 18.57 22.71 -5.59
C LEU A 659 17.35 22.67 -6.53
N ALA A 660 16.21 23.15 -6.07
CA ALA A 660 14.98 23.17 -6.84
C ALA A 660 15.12 24.03 -8.09
N THR A 661 15.65 25.26 -7.96
CA THR A 661 15.91 26.18 -9.07
C THR A 661 16.85 25.56 -10.10
N LYS A 662 17.95 24.96 -9.64
CA LYS A 662 18.92 24.29 -10.52
C LYS A 662 18.29 23.09 -11.27
N THR A 663 17.52 22.26 -10.56
CA THR A 663 16.86 21.09 -11.16
C THR A 663 15.86 21.53 -12.23
N LEU A 664 15.01 22.53 -11.94
CA LEU A 664 14.00 23.02 -12.88
C LEU A 664 14.65 23.64 -14.14
N LYS A 665 15.71 24.46 -13.98
CA LYS A 665 16.46 25.04 -15.10
C LYS A 665 17.14 23.96 -15.96
N ASN A 666 17.82 23.01 -15.31
CA ASN A 666 18.49 21.93 -16.01
C ASN A 666 17.51 21.03 -16.75
N LEU A 667 16.32 20.82 -16.18
CA LEU A 667 15.26 20.04 -16.83
C LEU A 667 14.72 20.74 -18.08
N GLN A 668 14.54 22.07 -18.05
CA GLN A 668 14.18 22.82 -19.26
C GLN A 668 15.26 22.74 -20.34
N LEU A 669 16.55 22.82 -19.96
CA LEU A 669 17.67 22.66 -20.90
C LEU A 669 17.73 21.23 -21.47
N ALA A 670 17.42 20.22 -20.66
CA ALA A 670 17.39 18.83 -21.11
C ALA A 670 16.23 18.58 -22.09
N ILE A 671 15.05 19.14 -21.81
CA ILE A 671 13.89 19.08 -22.71
C ILE A 671 14.20 19.80 -24.03
N ALA A 672 14.92 20.92 -23.98
CA ALA A 672 15.37 21.64 -25.17
C ALA A 672 16.53 20.95 -25.93
N GLY A 673 17.02 19.80 -25.45
CA GLY A 673 18.09 19.02 -26.09
C GLY A 673 19.51 19.57 -25.90
N THR A 674 19.71 20.61 -25.06
CA THR A 674 21.02 21.19 -24.77
C THR A 674 21.77 20.50 -23.65
N LEU A 675 21.09 19.71 -22.84
CA LEU A 675 21.66 18.92 -21.75
C LEU A 675 21.18 17.46 -21.87
N ALA A 676 22.04 16.49 -21.54
CA ALA A 676 21.64 15.10 -21.53
C ALA A 676 20.61 14.80 -20.43
N LEU A 677 19.50 14.15 -20.80
CA LEU A 677 18.46 13.73 -19.86
C LEU A 677 18.90 12.39 -19.22
N ALA A 678 19.49 12.45 -18.04
CA ALA A 678 19.98 11.26 -17.31
C ALA A 678 19.85 11.40 -15.79
N GLY A 679 19.85 10.29 -15.08
CA GLY A 679 19.86 10.22 -13.61
C GLY A 679 18.72 10.99 -12.96
N ASP A 680 19.04 11.94 -12.09
CA ASP A 680 18.08 12.74 -11.31
C ASP A 680 17.12 13.57 -12.19
N LEU A 681 17.50 13.90 -13.43
CA LEU A 681 16.65 14.67 -14.35
C LEU A 681 15.52 13.78 -14.94
N VAL A 682 15.78 12.49 -15.17
CA VAL A 682 14.74 11.54 -15.60
C VAL A 682 13.72 11.36 -14.48
N ASP A 683 14.21 11.15 -13.23
CA ASP A 683 13.31 11.09 -12.06
C ASP A 683 12.50 12.37 -11.91
N ALA A 684 13.13 13.54 -12.06
CA ALA A 684 12.44 14.82 -11.94
C ALA A 684 11.36 15.00 -13.04
N LEU A 685 11.63 14.59 -14.28
CA LEU A 685 10.65 14.62 -15.37
C LEU A 685 9.45 13.74 -15.05
N ASP A 686 9.71 12.48 -14.69
CA ASP A 686 8.66 11.51 -14.36
C ASP A 686 7.81 11.96 -13.15
N LYS A 687 8.46 12.43 -12.09
CA LYS A 687 7.78 12.85 -10.87
C LYS A 687 6.95 14.11 -11.09
N LEU A 688 7.50 15.14 -11.75
CA LEU A 688 6.75 16.37 -12.05
C LEU A 688 5.58 16.11 -13.00
N PHE A 689 5.75 15.23 -14.00
CA PHE A 689 4.66 14.81 -14.87
C PHE A 689 3.50 14.17 -14.07
N ASN A 690 3.80 13.40 -13.02
CA ASN A 690 2.83 12.74 -12.15
C ASN A 690 2.40 13.59 -10.94
N ALA A 691 2.69 14.89 -10.93
CA ALA A 691 2.44 15.81 -9.82
C ALA A 691 3.09 15.39 -8.49
N ALA A 692 4.12 14.56 -8.54
CA ALA A 692 4.90 14.09 -7.41
C ALA A 692 6.20 14.90 -7.22
N ILE A 693 6.88 14.70 -6.10
CA ILE A 693 8.09 15.44 -5.74
C ILE A 693 9.32 14.64 -6.19
N PRO A 694 10.30 15.25 -6.89
CA PRO A 694 11.55 14.61 -7.25
C PRO A 694 12.28 14.00 -6.05
N ALA A 695 12.84 12.80 -6.21
CA ALA A 695 13.53 12.09 -5.12
C ALA A 695 14.73 12.86 -4.56
N SER A 696 15.45 13.60 -5.42
CA SER A 696 16.58 14.47 -5.01
C SER A 696 16.14 15.61 -4.08
N TRP A 697 14.91 16.13 -4.24
CA TRP A 697 14.37 17.17 -3.35
C TRP A 697 13.94 16.58 -2.02
N LEU A 698 13.22 15.43 -2.03
CA LEU A 698 12.77 14.76 -0.80
C LEU A 698 13.91 14.41 0.17
N LYS A 699 15.07 14.03 -0.37
CA LYS A 699 16.25 13.72 0.45
C LYS A 699 16.72 14.88 1.33
N LYS A 700 16.38 16.14 0.99
CA LYS A 700 16.85 17.35 1.66
C LYS A 700 15.74 18.24 2.21
N SER A 701 14.48 17.94 1.86
CA SER A 701 13.32 18.73 2.26
C SER A 701 12.36 17.92 3.16
N TRP A 702 11.10 18.22 3.11
CA TRP A 702 10.00 17.58 3.85
C TRP A 702 9.15 16.72 2.92
N GLU A 703 8.46 15.74 3.49
CA GLU A 703 7.45 14.95 2.80
C GLU A 703 6.18 15.80 2.58
N SER A 704 5.56 15.68 1.41
CA SER A 704 4.28 16.28 1.07
C SER A 704 3.57 15.39 0.04
N ALA A 705 2.25 15.46 -0.02
CA ALA A 705 1.47 14.58 -0.89
C ALA A 705 1.68 14.88 -2.38
N THR A 706 1.83 16.16 -2.75
CA THR A 706 1.96 16.61 -4.14
C THR A 706 3.00 17.69 -4.29
N ILE A 707 3.43 17.93 -5.54
CA ILE A 707 4.35 19.05 -5.85
C ILE A 707 3.71 20.39 -5.51
N GLY A 708 2.40 20.55 -5.69
CA GLY A 708 1.68 21.79 -5.36
C GLY A 708 1.73 22.12 -3.87
N THR A 709 1.40 21.15 -3.01
CA THR A 709 1.45 21.33 -1.54
C THR A 709 2.88 21.52 -1.05
N TRP A 710 3.84 20.82 -1.65
CA TRP A 710 5.26 21.00 -1.34
C TRP A 710 5.73 22.42 -1.64
N PHE A 711 5.36 22.93 -2.81
CA PHE A 711 5.77 24.27 -3.25
C PHE A 711 5.13 25.38 -2.39
N GLN A 712 3.86 25.23 -2.02
CA GLN A 712 3.22 26.12 -1.04
C GLN A 712 3.96 26.10 0.29
N GLY A 713 4.33 24.91 0.77
CA GLY A 713 5.16 24.76 1.97
C GLY A 713 6.50 25.50 1.88
N LEU A 714 7.14 25.51 0.69
CA LEU A 714 8.36 26.28 0.43
C LEU A 714 8.13 27.78 0.59
N LEU A 715 7.08 28.30 -0.06
CA LEU A 715 6.75 29.72 0.01
C LEU A 715 6.39 30.19 1.43
N MET A 716 5.63 29.36 2.16
CA MET A 716 5.24 29.69 3.54
C MET A 716 6.46 29.68 4.48
N ARG A 717 7.38 28.73 4.33
CA ARG A 717 8.63 28.67 5.10
C ARG A 717 9.50 29.89 4.82
N HIS A 718 9.69 30.22 3.56
CA HIS A 718 10.44 31.41 3.16
C HIS A 718 9.83 32.66 3.78
N LYS A 719 8.51 32.83 3.67
CA LYS A 719 7.79 33.98 4.25
C LYS A 719 7.96 34.07 5.76
N GLN A 720 7.87 32.95 6.50
CA GLN A 720 8.07 32.94 7.95
C GLN A 720 9.50 33.38 8.35
N LEU A 721 10.51 32.79 7.68
CA LEU A 721 11.92 33.08 8.00
C LEU A 721 12.31 34.50 7.57
N ASP A 722 11.84 34.96 6.40
CA ASP A 722 12.09 36.32 5.91
C ASP A 722 11.47 37.37 6.85
N LYS A 723 10.22 37.17 7.27
CA LYS A 723 9.54 38.03 8.22
C LYS A 723 10.28 38.07 9.57
N TRP A 724 10.71 36.91 10.07
CA TRP A 724 11.47 36.85 11.32
C TRP A 724 12.82 37.54 11.20
N LEU A 725 13.51 37.36 10.09
CA LEU A 725 14.80 38.00 9.83
C LEU A 725 14.71 39.54 9.71
N ARG A 726 13.65 40.08 9.06
CA ARG A 726 13.48 41.50 8.77
C ARG A 726 12.76 42.28 9.86
N GLU A 727 11.66 41.69 10.37
CA GLU A 727 10.77 42.39 11.31
C GLU A 727 11.06 42.03 12.79
N GLY A 728 11.91 41.05 13.03
CA GLY A 728 12.15 40.49 14.35
C GLY A 728 11.22 39.31 14.68
N ARG A 729 11.17 38.93 15.95
CA ARG A 729 10.43 37.75 16.41
C ARG A 729 8.96 37.88 16.07
N PRO A 730 8.38 36.83 15.35
CA PRO A 730 6.95 36.78 15.10
C PRO A 730 6.17 36.59 16.42
N LYS A 731 4.91 37.00 16.43
CA LYS A 731 4.02 36.80 17.59
C LYS A 731 3.79 35.33 17.89
N ALA A 732 3.66 34.54 16.84
CA ALA A 732 3.48 33.06 16.89
C ALA A 732 4.32 32.39 15.80
N TYR A 733 4.73 31.19 16.07
CA TYR A 733 5.57 30.38 15.17
C TYR A 733 4.79 29.22 14.56
N TRP A 734 4.86 29.09 13.23
CA TRP A 734 4.35 27.93 12.54
C TRP A 734 5.33 26.76 12.69
N LEU A 735 5.04 25.85 13.60
CA LEU A 735 5.96 24.77 13.99
C LEU A 735 6.29 23.84 12.82
N THR A 736 5.30 23.54 11.97
CA THR A 736 5.44 22.73 10.75
C THR A 736 6.45 23.33 9.75
N GLY A 737 6.66 24.66 9.83
CA GLY A 737 7.57 25.39 8.95
C GLY A 737 9.04 25.16 9.22
N PHE A 738 9.42 24.57 10.34
CA PHE A 738 10.82 24.32 10.69
C PHE A 738 11.31 22.96 10.19
N PHE A 739 12.55 22.93 9.74
CA PHE A 739 13.26 21.67 9.45
C PHE A 739 13.62 20.91 10.72
N ASN A 740 13.87 21.63 11.80
CA ASN A 740 14.19 21.06 13.09
C ASN A 740 13.28 21.65 14.20
N PRO A 741 11.99 21.29 14.24
CA PRO A 741 11.07 21.78 15.26
C PRO A 741 11.50 21.39 16.70
N GLN A 742 12.15 20.23 16.87
CA GLN A 742 12.72 19.82 18.17
C GLN A 742 13.84 20.79 18.61
N GLY A 743 14.74 21.17 17.69
CA GLY A 743 15.78 22.17 17.95
C GLY A 743 15.21 23.54 18.28
N PHE A 744 14.08 23.93 17.64
CA PHE A 744 13.35 25.15 17.97
C PHE A 744 12.86 25.16 19.43
N LEU A 745 12.19 24.07 19.84
CA LEU A 745 11.71 23.94 21.22
C LEU A 745 12.85 23.88 22.24
N THR A 746 13.97 23.24 21.88
CA THR A 746 15.19 23.24 22.72
C THR A 746 15.77 24.62 22.84
N ALA A 747 15.82 25.40 21.75
CA ALA A 747 16.30 26.78 21.78
C ALA A 747 15.40 27.70 22.65
N MET A 748 14.08 27.50 22.57
CA MET A 748 13.12 28.18 23.46
C MET A 748 13.37 27.81 24.92
N LYS A 749 13.51 26.53 25.25
CA LYS A 749 13.81 26.03 26.59
C LYS A 749 15.11 26.67 27.13
N GLN A 750 16.16 26.76 26.32
CA GLN A 750 17.43 27.41 26.68
C GLN A 750 17.26 28.90 26.94
N GLU A 751 16.37 29.56 26.19
CA GLU A 751 16.12 30.97 26.36
C GLU A 751 15.37 31.25 27.65
N VAL A 752 14.32 30.46 27.96
CA VAL A 752 13.63 30.53 29.25
C VAL A 752 14.60 30.29 30.41
N ASN A 753 15.45 29.24 30.30
CA ASN A 753 16.47 29.00 31.32
C ASN A 753 17.44 30.20 31.54
N ARG A 754 17.85 30.89 30.46
CA ARG A 754 18.69 32.09 30.56
C ARG A 754 17.98 33.26 31.22
N GLN A 755 16.67 33.42 31.06
CA GLN A 755 15.87 34.43 31.74
C GLN A 755 15.87 34.23 33.26
N HIS A 756 15.89 32.95 33.71
CA HIS A 756 15.96 32.54 35.11
C HIS A 756 17.37 32.25 35.63
N ALA A 757 18.40 32.79 34.98
CA ALA A 757 19.79 32.63 35.42
C ALA A 757 20.03 33.14 36.87
N LYS A 758 19.28 34.15 37.33
CA LYS A 758 19.32 34.64 38.69
C LYS A 758 18.74 33.65 39.69
N ASP A 759 17.74 32.88 39.27
CA ASP A 759 17.06 31.87 40.08
C ASP A 759 17.83 30.55 40.10
N LYS A 760 18.98 30.47 39.41
CA LYS A 760 19.88 29.31 39.31
C LYS A 760 19.21 28.07 38.79
N TRP A 761 18.31 28.20 37.81
CA TRP A 761 17.72 27.06 37.14
C TRP A 761 18.80 26.27 36.39
N ALA A 762 18.82 24.96 36.58
CA ALA A 762 19.62 24.07 35.74
C ALA A 762 18.82 23.69 34.50
N LEU A 763 19.46 23.69 33.35
CA LEU A 763 18.77 23.37 32.07
C LEU A 763 18.14 21.97 32.08
N ASP A 764 18.74 21.03 32.78
CA ASP A 764 18.25 19.68 32.89
C ASP A 764 16.97 19.56 33.75
N ASP A 765 16.77 20.47 34.69
CA ASP A 765 15.57 20.54 35.53
C ASP A 765 14.40 21.25 34.85
N VAL A 766 14.65 21.95 33.75
CA VAL A 766 13.59 22.64 33.01
C VAL A 766 12.91 21.66 32.07
N VAL A 767 11.60 21.54 32.18
CA VAL A 767 10.73 20.74 31.29
C VAL A 767 9.78 21.64 30.54
N MET A 768 9.38 21.22 29.36
CA MET A 768 8.37 21.94 28.58
C MET A 768 6.98 21.70 29.16
N THR A 769 6.19 22.74 29.21
CA THR A 769 4.76 22.70 29.46
C THR A 769 4.01 23.44 28.36
N SER A 770 2.73 23.13 28.20
CA SER A 770 1.92 23.80 27.20
C SER A 770 0.50 24.02 27.70
N GLN A 771 -0.13 25.06 27.16
CA GLN A 771 -1.54 25.37 27.40
C GLN A 771 -2.15 25.91 26.11
N VAL A 772 -3.35 25.44 25.77
CA VAL A 772 -4.11 26.04 24.69
C VAL A 772 -4.64 27.40 25.13
N THR A 773 -4.49 28.44 24.29
CA THR A 773 -4.99 29.79 24.60
C THR A 773 -6.49 29.73 24.95
N HIS A 774 -6.88 30.39 26.06
CA HIS A 774 -8.28 30.44 26.48
C HIS A 774 -8.74 31.88 26.69
N PRO A 775 -9.81 32.36 26.02
CA PRO A 775 -10.53 31.70 24.94
C PRO A 775 -9.61 31.35 23.75
N PRO A 776 -9.97 30.31 22.96
CA PRO A 776 -9.15 29.93 21.79
C PRO A 776 -8.91 31.13 20.87
N LYS A 777 -7.68 31.33 20.47
CA LYS A 777 -7.26 32.44 19.60
C LYS A 777 -6.63 31.90 18.33
N ASP A 778 -6.88 32.61 17.24
CA ASP A 778 -6.10 32.48 16.03
C ASP A 778 -4.88 33.43 16.08
N VAL A 779 -3.90 33.18 15.22
CA VAL A 779 -2.65 33.98 15.18
C VAL A 779 -2.92 35.47 15.00
N GLU A 780 -3.96 35.82 14.23
CA GLU A 780 -4.36 37.21 13.94
C GLU A 780 -4.91 37.92 15.18
N GLN A 781 -5.46 37.20 16.13
CA GLN A 781 -6.05 37.73 17.36
C GLN A 781 -5.02 37.96 18.47
N LEU A 782 -3.76 37.53 18.26
CA LEU A 782 -2.67 37.77 19.20
C LEU A 782 -2.20 39.23 19.09
N LYS A 783 -2.16 39.93 20.20
CA LYS A 783 -1.66 41.30 20.26
C LYS A 783 -0.16 41.32 20.19
N ASP A 784 0.52 40.60 21.07
CA ASP A 784 1.98 40.55 21.24
C ASP A 784 2.46 39.12 21.37
N GLY A 785 3.78 38.87 21.22
CA GLY A 785 4.43 37.61 21.55
C GLY A 785 4.47 37.35 23.06
N MET A 786 4.81 36.13 23.46
CA MET A 786 4.99 35.80 24.89
C MET A 786 6.24 36.47 25.46
N SER A 787 6.15 36.89 26.69
CA SER A 787 7.31 37.40 27.44
C SER A 787 8.29 36.28 27.80
N GLU A 788 7.74 35.09 28.09
CA GLU A 788 8.46 33.88 28.43
C GLU A 788 7.83 32.69 27.66
N GLY A 789 8.64 32.00 26.85
CA GLY A 789 8.15 30.98 25.96
C GLY A 789 7.75 31.49 24.58
N VAL A 790 6.91 30.72 23.87
CA VAL A 790 6.48 30.99 22.50
C VAL A 790 5.03 30.56 22.26
N TYR A 791 4.33 31.28 21.39
CA TYR A 791 3.11 30.80 20.79
C TYR A 791 3.44 29.93 19.58
N VAL A 792 2.81 28.75 19.50
CA VAL A 792 2.97 27.78 18.42
C VAL A 792 1.63 27.49 17.78
N TYR A 793 1.58 27.37 16.45
CA TYR A 793 0.38 27.01 15.70
C TYR A 793 0.71 26.07 14.54
N GLY A 794 -0.34 25.57 13.85
CA GLY A 794 -0.21 24.64 12.73
C GLY A 794 -0.11 23.17 13.16
N LEU A 795 -0.67 22.86 14.34
CA LEU A 795 -0.78 21.51 14.84
C LEU A 795 -2.20 20.96 14.62
N PHE A 796 -2.28 19.68 14.33
CA PHE A 796 -3.54 18.96 14.14
C PHE A 796 -3.64 17.83 15.15
N LEU A 797 -4.83 17.67 15.73
CA LEU A 797 -5.18 16.53 16.57
C LEU A 797 -5.67 15.38 15.70
N GLU A 798 -5.16 14.18 15.95
CA GLU A 798 -5.66 12.92 15.43
C GLU A 798 -6.24 12.10 16.58
N GLY A 799 -7.38 11.44 16.35
CA GLY A 799 -8.06 10.58 17.33
C GLY A 799 -8.93 11.31 18.36
N CYS A 800 -8.89 12.65 18.40
CA CYS A 800 -9.71 13.50 19.25
C CYS A 800 -9.87 14.91 18.67
N ARG A 801 -10.62 15.78 19.34
CA ARG A 801 -10.68 17.22 19.06
C ARG A 801 -10.58 18.05 20.33
N TRP A 802 -10.25 19.34 20.15
CA TRP A 802 -10.26 20.32 21.24
C TRP A 802 -11.60 21.03 21.34
N ASP A 803 -12.23 21.00 22.51
CA ASP A 803 -13.42 21.81 22.80
C ASP A 803 -12.98 23.16 23.34
N GLY A 804 -13.10 24.19 22.52
CA GLY A 804 -12.73 25.58 22.90
C GLY A 804 -13.60 26.19 24.00
N LYS A 805 -14.85 25.70 24.18
CA LYS A 805 -15.73 26.19 25.26
C LYS A 805 -15.37 25.57 26.59
N GLN A 806 -15.14 24.27 26.60
CA GLN A 806 -14.80 23.53 27.82
C GLN A 806 -13.30 23.51 28.10
N ASN A 807 -12.48 23.99 27.15
CA ASN A 807 -11.01 24.04 27.24
C ASN A 807 -10.40 22.67 27.61
N LYS A 808 -10.80 21.62 26.89
CA LYS A 808 -10.36 20.24 27.13
C LYS A 808 -10.43 19.36 25.86
N LEU A 809 -9.76 18.21 25.93
CA LEU A 809 -9.89 17.17 24.91
C LEU A 809 -11.27 16.50 25.00
N VAL A 810 -11.86 16.24 23.84
CA VAL A 810 -13.13 15.49 23.67
C VAL A 810 -13.01 14.56 22.46
N ASP A 811 -13.92 13.59 22.33
CA ASP A 811 -13.95 12.69 21.17
C ASP A 811 -14.12 13.46 19.86
N SER A 812 -13.54 12.95 18.76
CA SER A 812 -13.63 13.56 17.42
C SER A 812 -15.07 13.65 16.93
N ASP A 813 -15.32 14.65 16.10
CA ASP A 813 -16.58 14.67 15.32
C ASP A 813 -16.57 13.51 14.29
N PRO A 814 -17.74 12.94 13.97
CA PRO A 814 -17.83 11.91 12.93
C PRO A 814 -17.26 12.41 11.60
N LYS A 815 -16.50 11.56 10.92
CA LYS A 815 -15.89 11.80 9.60
C LYS A 815 -14.84 12.92 9.54
N LYS A 816 -14.41 13.46 10.69
CA LYS A 816 -13.27 14.38 10.77
C LYS A 816 -12.05 13.67 11.31
N LEU A 817 -11.11 13.38 10.43
CA LEU A 817 -9.87 12.67 10.79
C LEU A 817 -8.90 13.53 11.58
N TYR A 818 -8.74 14.77 11.16
CA TYR A 818 -7.81 15.72 11.74
C TYR A 818 -8.53 17.01 12.10
N THR A 819 -8.28 17.50 13.30
CA THR A 819 -8.85 18.77 13.75
C THR A 819 -7.73 19.75 14.09
N PRO A 820 -7.76 21.00 13.56
CA PRO A 820 -6.74 21.98 13.90
C PRO A 820 -6.80 22.29 15.39
N LEU A 821 -5.63 22.34 16.03
CA LEU A 821 -5.49 22.82 17.40
C LEU A 821 -5.38 24.35 17.38
N PRO A 822 -6.08 25.10 18.25
CA PRO A 822 -5.85 26.54 18.44
C PRO A 822 -4.40 26.83 18.82
N VAL A 823 -4.02 28.12 18.84
CA VAL A 823 -2.68 28.53 19.25
C VAL A 823 -2.34 27.96 20.62
N LEU A 824 -1.17 27.34 20.69
CA LEU A 824 -0.62 26.70 21.88
C LEU A 824 0.45 27.62 22.51
N GLU A 825 0.32 27.93 23.77
CA GLU A 825 1.35 28.56 24.59
C GLU A 825 2.34 27.49 25.03
N VAL A 826 3.61 27.64 24.73
CA VAL A 826 4.67 26.70 25.11
C VAL A 826 5.73 27.42 25.88
N THR A 827 6.03 26.96 27.08
CA THR A 827 7.07 27.52 27.94
C THR A 827 7.85 26.44 28.71
N GLY A 828 8.87 26.83 29.41
CA GLY A 828 9.65 25.99 30.30
C GLY A 828 9.27 26.19 31.75
N VAL A 829 9.14 25.11 32.51
CA VAL A 829 8.95 25.17 33.98
C VAL A 829 9.91 24.19 34.65
N LEU A 830 10.13 24.31 35.94
CA LEU A 830 10.89 23.28 36.66
C LEU A 830 10.11 21.99 36.75
N GLN A 831 10.82 20.86 36.72
CA GLN A 831 10.23 19.51 36.79
C GLN A 831 9.23 19.35 37.95
N LYS A 832 9.52 19.95 39.11
CA LYS A 832 8.67 19.93 40.32
C LYS A 832 7.34 20.68 40.13
N ASP A 833 7.31 21.65 39.22
CA ASP A 833 6.16 22.56 38.99
C ASP A 833 5.31 22.08 37.80
N LYS A 834 5.72 20.98 37.16
CA LYS A 834 4.99 20.41 36.03
C LYS A 834 3.61 19.89 36.45
N VAL A 835 2.57 20.34 35.76
CA VAL A 835 1.20 19.84 35.96
C VAL A 835 1.10 18.42 35.44
N THR A 836 0.72 17.47 36.32
CA THR A 836 0.59 16.03 35.96
C THR A 836 -0.84 15.50 36.09
N LYS A 837 -1.73 16.25 36.76
CA LYS A 837 -3.13 15.82 36.98
C LYS A 837 -4.06 16.53 36.00
N GLY A 838 -5.03 15.81 35.46
CA GLY A 838 -6.02 16.33 34.52
C GLY A 838 -5.43 16.73 33.17
N VAL A 839 -4.31 16.13 32.77
CA VAL A 839 -3.67 16.33 31.49
C VAL A 839 -3.33 15.00 30.82
N TYR A 840 -3.35 14.99 29.50
CA TYR A 840 -2.82 13.93 28.65
C TYR A 840 -1.55 14.43 27.99
N GLU A 841 -0.46 13.71 28.11
CA GLU A 841 0.82 14.00 27.45
C GLU A 841 0.74 13.56 25.99
N ALA A 842 0.25 14.46 25.13
CA ALA A 842 0.05 14.17 23.70
C ALA A 842 1.40 14.13 22.96
N PRO A 843 1.78 12.97 22.38
CA PRO A 843 2.96 12.90 21.54
C PRO A 843 2.76 13.72 20.27
N THR A 844 3.80 14.42 19.84
CA THR A 844 3.77 15.29 18.66
C THR A 844 4.76 14.81 17.63
N TYR A 845 4.29 14.64 16.40
CA TYR A 845 5.06 14.12 15.27
C TYR A 845 5.05 15.08 14.09
N ARG A 846 6.11 15.03 13.27
CA ARG A 846 6.25 15.89 12.07
C ARG A 846 5.24 15.53 10.99
N VAL A 847 4.97 14.24 10.80
CA VAL A 847 4.11 13.65 9.78
C VAL A 847 3.28 12.52 10.37
N LYS A 848 2.29 12.01 9.62
CA LYS A 848 1.44 10.86 10.02
C LYS A 848 2.23 9.61 10.43
N LYS A 849 3.45 9.45 9.90
CA LYS A 849 4.33 8.32 10.21
C LYS A 849 5.01 8.57 11.56
N ARG A 850 4.50 7.92 12.60
CA ARG A 850 4.87 8.15 14.00
C ARG A 850 6.14 7.39 14.42
N THR A 851 7.21 7.48 13.64
CA THR A 851 8.51 6.89 14.00
C THR A 851 9.28 7.80 14.97
N GLY A 852 10.25 7.24 15.70
CA GLY A 852 11.11 8.02 16.61
C GLY A 852 11.85 9.16 15.93
N LEU A 853 12.20 9.02 14.63
CA LEU A 853 12.80 10.09 13.82
C LEU A 853 11.85 11.28 13.55
N ASN A 854 10.55 11.03 13.57
CA ASN A 854 9.52 12.04 13.35
C ASN A 854 8.98 12.63 14.64
N PHE A 855 9.33 12.07 15.79
CA PHE A 855 8.93 12.57 17.10
C PHE A 855 9.57 13.91 17.39
N ILE A 856 8.78 14.87 17.90
CA ILE A 856 9.23 16.22 18.25
C ILE A 856 9.31 16.38 19.76
N SER A 857 8.18 16.22 20.42
CA SER A 857 8.04 16.41 21.87
C SER A 857 6.69 15.89 22.34
N THR A 858 6.43 15.94 23.64
CA THR A 858 5.10 15.79 24.22
C THR A 858 4.56 17.13 24.67
N PHE A 859 3.27 17.37 24.43
CA PHE A 859 2.57 18.53 24.96
C PHE A 859 1.44 18.08 25.88
N PRO A 860 1.44 18.53 27.16
CA PRO A 860 0.34 18.28 28.08
C PRO A 860 -0.92 19.02 27.61
N LEU A 861 -1.98 18.29 27.36
CA LEU A 861 -3.29 18.83 26.97
C LEU A 861 -4.32 18.50 28.06
N ARG A 862 -5.12 19.49 28.44
CA ARG A 862 -6.13 19.34 29.51
C ARG A 862 -7.20 18.33 29.14
N THR A 863 -7.55 17.43 30.08
CA THR A 863 -8.59 16.42 29.92
C THR A 863 -9.30 16.13 31.25
N GLU A 864 -10.57 15.77 31.20
CA GLU A 864 -11.33 15.23 32.32
C GLU A 864 -11.41 13.69 32.26
N ASP A 865 -11.25 13.14 31.07
CA ASP A 865 -11.17 11.68 30.87
C ASP A 865 -9.80 11.14 31.33
N PRO A 866 -9.74 9.87 31.75
CA PRO A 866 -8.48 9.25 32.12
C PRO A 866 -7.52 9.20 30.92
N PRO A 867 -6.22 9.46 31.11
CA PRO A 867 -5.22 9.43 30.02
C PRO A 867 -5.21 8.13 29.23
N SER A 868 -5.53 7.00 29.85
CA SER A 868 -5.65 5.68 29.20
C SER A 868 -6.67 5.66 28.07
N LYS A 869 -7.75 6.44 28.15
CA LYS A 869 -8.72 6.59 27.05
C LYS A 869 -8.04 7.13 25.80
N TRP A 870 -7.23 8.18 25.94
CA TRP A 870 -6.56 8.83 24.82
C TRP A 870 -5.41 8.00 24.28
N VAL A 871 -4.70 7.27 25.13
CA VAL A 871 -3.72 6.25 24.70
C VAL A 871 -4.39 5.21 23.81
N MET A 872 -5.51 4.65 24.22
CA MET A 872 -6.26 3.68 23.41
C MET A 872 -6.83 4.28 22.13
N ARG A 873 -7.27 5.54 22.13
CA ARG A 873 -7.71 6.28 20.94
C ARG A 873 -6.55 6.56 19.97
N GLY A 874 -5.30 6.37 20.37
CA GLY A 874 -4.13 6.69 19.57
C GLY A 874 -3.97 8.18 19.33
N VAL A 875 -4.34 9.01 20.33
CA VAL A 875 -4.30 10.47 20.19
C VAL A 875 -2.88 10.98 20.07
N ALA A 876 -2.63 11.78 19.04
CA ALA A 876 -1.36 12.46 18.82
C ALA A 876 -1.58 13.84 18.18
N LEU A 877 -0.56 14.68 18.25
CA LEU A 877 -0.44 15.91 17.50
C LEU A 877 0.42 15.70 16.26
N LEU A 878 -0.01 16.23 15.14
CA LEU A 878 0.68 16.15 13.86
C LEU A 878 0.98 17.56 13.34
N CYS A 879 2.19 17.78 12.84
CA CYS A 879 2.55 19.02 12.15
C CYS A 879 2.03 19.04 10.71
N SER A 880 2.07 17.90 10.01
CA SER A 880 1.54 17.76 8.66
C SER A 880 0.56 16.61 8.59
N VAL A 881 -0.53 16.82 7.88
CA VAL A 881 -1.60 15.84 7.63
C VAL A 881 -1.78 15.56 6.13
N ASP A 882 -0.78 15.94 5.32
CA ASP A 882 -0.75 15.70 3.88
C ASP A 882 -0.41 14.23 3.53
#